data_f3f9e87528ce14eb4689f34893653080
#
_entry.id   f3f9e87528ce14eb4689f34893653080
#
_cell.length_a   1.000
_cell.length_b   1.000
_cell.length_c   1.000
_cell.angle_alpha   90.00
_cell.angle_beta   90.00
_cell.angle_gamma   90.00
#
_symmetry.space_group_name_H-M   'P 1'
#
loop_
_entity.id
_entity.type
_entity.pdbx_description
1 polymer ?
#
loop_
_entity_poly.entity_id
_entity_poly.type
_entity_poly.pdbx_seq_one_letter_code
_entity_poly.pdbx_strand_id
1 'polypeptide(L)'
;MNSDKNGIYMSTVTHQYALIGGTLFQFKKTVAHVSEPHSQIVICGNGPDIRYATLEEWEKAGTSFDRRAQVEGIVTSASPARDKLELFRNLFSGRKDVYAHGYRRKDGGIGYTPVCANEWKSGICPKASHQRVKCTECSSRVFPELSDAAIIAHFRGNDDRLRDVIGQYVLDKDSNTKVLVIDFDGADWKEATNAIRHVAKSHGIDVAVERSRSGDGAHVWFFFLELVSAKTARDFGSGLITEAAILNKTITFKAFDRMLPAQSTIPEGGFGNLIALPFQGKAQRKGNSVFVDEQFEPFPDQWLYLSQIQLIPRVTVQNLIESIENRSHGIAAVAAANTGVPHSQRLRKRLPLTPRDFPSSLSVTQADMLYIPEKSLSPAAQMEVRRLATFANPEFFRAQSMHQSVFGKPRFIDLSELRDGYVAIPRGCKVQLERLLQEAGVSAHYSDKRKSSNPIVMAFKGTLRPEQQIVAEQMLGYEDGIMSAPTGFGKTVIGAYLIAAIGLPTLVIVPKTALIAQWKSQLERFLDITDNREPVRTPKGRISKRQPPLIGQIGGGKTAISRLIDIASFQSLSGKDPQTGESLAKEFVRDYSLIICDECHHAAAPQLELVLKSAPAKYVYGLSATPERSDGLTRALSMLCGPVRYVVDPKTQAIQQGIQRIVRPRFTGIRLPTYEPGASFNQILDLLCVHAARNEAIIEDALEAASNGRHPLVLSKRKKHAEELCRLLQSRGHEPILLTGEIDAKERKAILKSLPSFEHEHRIIVATESLLDEGFDLSYLDTLLIATPISWDGSITQQAGRLHRSHEGKQRVEIFDYVDLSIPMFARMYQKRLKTYAKLGYEVFAANDNRQDDRNILVRSARAVEALANDIENASKSIFIAAPYASAACLEKLAAALADAATRGIALEISIASTPRDDVKAIFAEMNVNYLIKAEGRLCASVIDEETVWYGAIPLLAFPKKEDCSIRFKSSEVAAELLSEIQRKVEPEAAATNGVPPAVAVK
;
A
#
# COMPACT_ATOMS: atom_id res chain seq x y z
N MET A 1 0.04 -29.92 -52.24
CA MET A 1 0.41 -29.02 -53.35
C MET A 1 -0.81 -28.17 -53.70
N ASN A 2 -0.93 -27.01 -53.15
CA ASN A 2 -1.91 -26.00 -53.54
C ASN A 2 -1.14 -24.87 -54.20
N SER A 3 -1.27 -24.71 -55.51
CA SER A 3 -0.71 -23.58 -56.24
C SER A 3 -1.70 -22.45 -56.23
N ASP A 4 -1.29 -21.32 -55.67
CA ASP A 4 -2.03 -20.05 -55.85
C ASP A 4 -1.63 -19.42 -57.19
N LYS A 5 -2.55 -18.64 -57.80
CA LYS A 5 -2.52 -18.16 -59.19
C LYS A 5 -1.28 -17.31 -59.63
N ASN A 6 -0.23 -17.18 -58.78
CA ASN A 6 0.97 -16.40 -59.05
C ASN A 6 2.28 -17.24 -59.10
N GLY A 7 2.21 -18.57 -59.20
CA GLY A 7 3.40 -19.40 -59.47
C GLY A 7 4.50 -19.42 -58.43
N ILE A 8 4.24 -19.03 -57.17
CA ILE A 8 5.23 -19.08 -56.08
C ILE A 8 5.04 -20.40 -55.34
N TYR A 9 6.03 -21.28 -55.44
CA TYR A 9 6.11 -22.50 -54.62
C TYR A 9 6.35 -22.08 -53.17
N MET A 10 5.32 -22.19 -52.34
CA MET A 10 5.52 -22.14 -50.87
C MET A 10 6.09 -23.47 -50.43
N SER A 11 7.39 -23.54 -50.12
CA SER A 11 7.94 -24.63 -49.35
C SER A 11 7.41 -24.53 -47.93
N THR A 12 6.65 -25.53 -47.50
CA THR A 12 6.16 -25.62 -46.11
C THR A 12 7.33 -25.87 -45.18
N VAL A 13 7.56 -24.95 -44.26
CA VAL A 13 8.53 -25.14 -43.16
C VAL A 13 8.07 -26.33 -42.33
N THR A 14 8.97 -27.31 -42.13
CA THR A 14 8.65 -28.56 -41.41
C THR A 14 8.75 -28.42 -39.90
N HIS A 15 9.49 -27.41 -39.41
CA HIS A 15 9.72 -27.17 -37.98
C HIS A 15 9.26 -25.81 -37.51
N GLN A 16 8.50 -25.77 -36.45
CA GLN A 16 8.09 -24.51 -35.78
C GLN A 16 9.19 -23.89 -34.90
N TYR A 17 10.21 -24.64 -34.56
CA TYR A 17 11.32 -24.21 -33.71
C TYR A 17 12.65 -24.74 -34.24
N ALA A 18 13.73 -23.99 -34.05
CA ALA A 18 15.10 -24.41 -34.37
C ALA A 18 16.10 -23.91 -33.31
N LEU A 19 17.12 -24.74 -33.03
CA LEU A 19 18.19 -24.42 -32.10
C LEU A 19 19.40 -23.86 -32.87
N ILE A 20 19.55 -22.52 -32.88
CA ILE A 20 20.62 -21.85 -33.62
C ILE A 20 21.63 -21.30 -32.62
N GLY A 21 22.87 -21.81 -32.66
CA GLY A 21 23.94 -21.39 -31.73
C GLY A 21 23.61 -21.61 -30.25
N GLY A 22 22.87 -22.69 -29.90
CA GLY A 22 22.46 -23.03 -28.54
C GLY A 22 21.24 -22.24 -28.03
N THR A 23 20.66 -21.40 -28.85
CA THR A 23 19.44 -20.64 -28.52
C THR A 23 18.27 -21.12 -29.36
N LEU A 24 17.12 -21.37 -28.72
CA LEU A 24 15.91 -21.84 -29.39
C LEU A 24 15.15 -20.65 -30.00
N PHE A 25 14.91 -20.68 -31.30
CA PHE A 25 14.16 -19.68 -32.04
C PHE A 25 12.83 -20.23 -32.54
N GLN A 26 11.80 -19.39 -32.53
CA GLN A 26 10.48 -19.72 -33.08
C GLN A 26 10.33 -19.14 -34.48
N PHE A 27 9.78 -19.95 -35.38
CA PHE A 27 9.41 -19.53 -36.72
C PHE A 27 8.38 -18.38 -36.69
N LYS A 28 8.64 -17.31 -37.45
CA LYS A 28 7.69 -16.20 -37.63
C LYS A 28 7.14 -16.16 -39.05
N LYS A 29 7.99 -16.16 -40.05
CA LYS A 29 7.61 -16.19 -41.49
C LYS A 29 8.80 -16.50 -42.38
N THR A 30 8.53 -16.86 -43.63
CA THR A 30 9.53 -16.90 -44.69
C THR A 30 9.42 -15.66 -45.60
N VAL A 31 10.55 -15.20 -46.12
CA VAL A 31 10.62 -14.16 -47.16
C VAL A 31 11.61 -14.60 -48.22
N ALA A 32 11.41 -14.13 -49.47
CA ALA A 32 12.35 -14.44 -50.56
C ALA A 32 13.70 -13.74 -50.30
N HIS A 33 14.80 -14.40 -50.63
CA HIS A 33 16.13 -13.82 -50.56
C HIS A 33 16.30 -12.76 -51.65
N VAL A 34 16.84 -11.59 -51.31
CA VAL A 34 16.87 -10.42 -52.21
C VAL A 34 17.80 -10.63 -53.42
N SER A 35 18.88 -11.40 -53.21
CA SER A 35 19.88 -11.64 -54.25
C SER A 35 19.82 -13.06 -54.88
N GLU A 36 19.05 -13.97 -54.31
CA GLU A 36 18.89 -15.34 -54.77
C GLU A 36 17.41 -15.74 -54.87
N PRO A 37 16.75 -15.53 -56.04
CA PRO A 37 15.28 -15.67 -56.18
C PRO A 37 14.73 -17.06 -55.85
N HIS A 38 15.54 -18.08 -55.79
CA HIS A 38 15.15 -19.45 -55.47
C HIS A 38 15.43 -19.84 -54.00
N SER A 39 16.00 -18.95 -53.22
CA SER A 39 16.33 -19.14 -51.82
C SER A 39 15.34 -18.41 -50.92
N GLN A 40 14.96 -19.04 -49.81
CA GLN A 40 14.04 -18.47 -48.84
C GLN A 40 14.79 -18.20 -47.54
N ILE A 41 14.50 -17.06 -46.91
CA ILE A 41 14.98 -16.70 -45.57
C ILE A 41 13.86 -16.93 -44.59
N VAL A 42 14.16 -17.62 -43.52
CA VAL A 42 13.31 -17.78 -42.35
C VAL A 42 13.58 -16.65 -41.37
N ILE A 43 12.56 -15.89 -41.07
CA ILE A 43 12.58 -14.93 -39.96
C ILE A 43 12.13 -15.67 -38.72
N CYS A 44 13.00 -15.74 -37.72
CA CYS A 44 12.74 -16.40 -36.46
C CYS A 44 13.00 -15.45 -35.29
N GLY A 45 12.42 -15.70 -34.13
CA GLY A 45 12.58 -14.83 -32.98
C GLY A 45 12.59 -15.58 -31.67
N ASN A 46 13.36 -15.03 -30.70
CA ASN A 46 13.33 -15.42 -29.30
C ASN A 46 13.19 -14.14 -28.46
N GLY A 47 11.94 -13.78 -28.12
CA GLY A 47 11.63 -12.49 -27.48
C GLY A 47 12.00 -11.29 -28.39
N PRO A 48 12.81 -10.34 -27.92
CA PRO A 48 13.25 -9.19 -28.70
C PRO A 48 14.27 -9.55 -29.78
N ASP A 49 14.95 -10.70 -29.67
CA ASP A 49 15.96 -11.14 -30.62
C ASP A 49 15.30 -11.73 -31.87
N ILE A 50 15.47 -11.03 -32.99
CA ILE A 50 15.06 -11.50 -34.32
C ILE A 50 16.31 -11.94 -35.03
N ARG A 51 16.28 -13.19 -35.59
CA ARG A 51 17.33 -13.72 -36.46
C ARG A 51 16.78 -14.07 -37.82
N TYR A 52 17.71 -14.11 -38.77
CA TYR A 52 17.47 -14.50 -40.14
C TYR A 52 18.34 -15.74 -40.40
N ALA A 53 17.73 -16.80 -40.85
CA ALA A 53 18.42 -18.03 -41.26
C ALA A 53 17.96 -18.45 -42.67
N THR A 54 18.80 -19.10 -43.44
CA THR A 54 18.30 -19.71 -44.67
C THR A 54 17.32 -20.83 -44.34
N LEU A 55 16.43 -21.17 -45.26
CA LEU A 55 15.51 -22.28 -45.05
C LEU A 55 16.27 -23.59 -44.77
N GLU A 56 17.41 -23.78 -45.42
CA GLU A 56 18.26 -24.98 -45.25
C GLU A 56 18.89 -24.99 -43.82
N GLU A 57 19.40 -23.85 -43.35
CA GLU A 57 19.92 -23.71 -41.99
C GLU A 57 18.83 -23.95 -40.95
N TRP A 58 17.60 -23.43 -41.21
CA TRP A 58 16.47 -23.62 -40.34
C TRP A 58 16.05 -25.07 -40.26
N GLU A 59 15.88 -25.73 -41.38
CA GLU A 59 15.49 -27.15 -41.46
C GLU A 59 16.58 -28.09 -40.88
N LYS A 60 17.86 -27.71 -41.02
CA LYS A 60 18.99 -28.47 -40.47
C LYS A 60 19.16 -28.28 -38.98
N ALA A 61 18.83 -27.05 -38.47
CA ALA A 61 18.81 -26.71 -37.05
C ALA A 61 17.47 -27.00 -36.39
N GLY A 62 16.46 -27.35 -37.18
CA GLY A 62 15.14 -27.70 -36.75
C GLY A 62 15.19 -28.85 -35.76
N THR A 63 14.91 -28.53 -34.53
CA THR A 63 14.56 -29.54 -33.55
C THR A 63 13.08 -29.78 -33.77
N SER A 64 12.76 -30.98 -34.26
CA SER A 64 11.44 -31.51 -34.03
C SER A 64 11.24 -31.50 -32.52
N PHE A 65 10.51 -30.51 -31.98
CA PHE A 65 9.74 -30.71 -30.78
C PHE A 65 8.65 -31.73 -31.18
N ASP A 66 9.15 -32.85 -31.65
CA ASP A 66 8.30 -33.96 -31.99
C ASP A 66 7.92 -34.64 -30.68
N ARG A 67 6.66 -34.90 -30.52
CA ARG A 67 6.11 -35.76 -29.47
C ARG A 67 6.90 -37.06 -29.28
N ARG A 68 7.75 -37.44 -30.25
CA ARG A 68 8.59 -38.63 -30.19
C ARG A 68 9.85 -38.50 -29.31
N ALA A 69 10.44 -37.37 -29.16
CA ALA A 69 11.60 -37.23 -28.25
C ALA A 69 11.26 -37.33 -26.76
N GLN A 70 9.97 -37.17 -26.41
CA GLN A 70 9.45 -37.48 -25.08
C GLN A 70 9.02 -38.97 -24.94
N VAL A 71 8.89 -39.70 -25.99
CA VAL A 71 8.43 -41.13 -25.97
C VAL A 71 9.48 -42.07 -25.37
N GLU A 72 10.78 -41.72 -25.32
CA GLU A 72 11.78 -42.49 -24.57
C GLU A 72 11.66 -42.36 -23.03
N GLY A 73 10.80 -41.49 -22.51
CA GLY A 73 10.66 -41.21 -21.09
C GLY A 73 9.26 -41.43 -20.51
N ILE A 74 8.42 -42.32 -21.09
CA ILE A 74 7.11 -42.64 -20.49
C ILE A 74 7.33 -43.34 -19.14
N VAL A 75 6.94 -42.66 -18.06
CA VAL A 75 6.97 -43.21 -16.70
C VAL A 75 5.54 -43.54 -16.26
N THR A 76 5.34 -44.79 -15.81
CA THR A 76 4.06 -45.30 -15.33
C THR A 76 4.14 -45.73 -13.87
N SER A 77 3.01 -46.11 -13.29
CA SER A 77 2.97 -46.74 -11.98
C SER A 77 3.82 -48.02 -11.88
N ALA A 78 4.05 -48.73 -13.01
CA ALA A 78 4.89 -49.93 -13.10
C ALA A 78 6.38 -49.64 -13.32
N SER A 79 6.77 -48.40 -13.68
CA SER A 79 8.15 -47.99 -13.92
C SER A 79 9.02 -48.09 -12.66
N PRO A 80 10.36 -48.26 -12.81
CA PRO A 80 11.30 -48.30 -11.69
C PRO A 80 11.22 -47.05 -10.83
N ALA A 81 11.52 -47.19 -9.54
CA ALA A 81 11.51 -46.05 -8.59
C ALA A 81 12.46 -44.93 -8.99
N ARG A 82 13.59 -45.24 -9.62
CA ARG A 82 14.56 -44.28 -10.13
C ARG A 82 13.93 -43.34 -11.17
N ASP A 83 13.22 -43.90 -12.14
CA ASP A 83 12.62 -43.10 -13.22
C ASP A 83 11.51 -42.18 -12.70
N LYS A 84 10.73 -42.68 -11.73
CA LYS A 84 9.73 -41.87 -11.02
C LYS A 84 10.32 -40.71 -10.23
N LEU A 85 11.44 -40.95 -9.54
CA LEU A 85 12.15 -39.93 -8.77
C LEU A 85 12.76 -38.87 -9.71
N GLU A 86 13.31 -39.31 -10.85
CA GLU A 86 13.91 -38.43 -11.85
C GLU A 86 12.82 -37.52 -12.49
N LEU A 87 11.69 -38.08 -12.91
CA LEU A 87 10.55 -37.33 -13.42
C LEU A 87 10.05 -36.31 -12.37
N PHE A 88 9.89 -36.77 -11.13
CA PHE A 88 9.42 -35.92 -10.05
C PHE A 88 10.36 -34.74 -9.77
N ARG A 89 11.67 -34.96 -9.69
CA ARG A 89 12.67 -33.93 -9.51
C ARG A 89 12.72 -32.91 -10.64
N ASN A 90 12.54 -33.39 -11.88
CA ASN A 90 12.56 -32.53 -13.05
C ASN A 90 11.34 -31.60 -13.08
N LEU A 91 10.14 -32.11 -12.81
CA LEU A 91 8.91 -31.32 -12.81
C LEU A 91 8.83 -30.37 -11.59
N PHE A 92 9.04 -30.90 -10.39
CA PHE A 92 8.90 -30.12 -9.15
C PHE A 92 10.23 -29.49 -8.70
N SER A 93 11.01 -29.05 -9.67
CA SER A 93 12.30 -28.44 -9.39
C SER A 93 12.15 -27.05 -8.77
N GLY A 94 12.96 -26.78 -7.77
CA GLY A 94 13.06 -25.50 -7.13
C GLY A 94 14.48 -25.25 -6.64
N ARG A 95 14.61 -24.55 -5.53
CA ARG A 95 15.92 -24.31 -4.91
C ARG A 95 16.60 -25.62 -4.54
N LYS A 96 17.86 -25.80 -4.96
CA LYS A 96 18.59 -27.07 -4.74
C LYS A 96 19.30 -27.15 -3.40
N ASP A 97 19.76 -26.02 -2.88
CA ASP A 97 20.62 -25.91 -1.69
C ASP A 97 19.85 -25.91 -0.36
N VAL A 98 18.53 -25.89 -0.38
CA VAL A 98 17.69 -25.91 0.82
C VAL A 98 16.27 -26.36 0.49
N TYR A 99 15.69 -27.16 1.37
CA TYR A 99 14.26 -27.49 1.37
C TYR A 99 13.71 -27.44 2.79
N ALA A 100 12.42 -27.52 2.95
CA ALA A 100 11.76 -27.45 4.25
C ALA A 100 11.01 -28.73 4.58
N HIS A 101 10.81 -29.02 5.86
CA HIS A 101 9.88 -30.02 6.30
C HIS A 101 8.73 -29.42 7.14
N GLY A 102 7.61 -30.13 7.19
CA GLY A 102 6.43 -29.72 7.96
C GLY A 102 6.61 -29.92 9.46
N TYR A 103 5.82 -29.20 10.25
CA TYR A 103 5.62 -29.41 11.69
C TYR A 103 4.23 -28.95 12.12
N ARG A 104 3.69 -29.49 13.20
CA ARG A 104 2.42 -29.03 13.77
C ARG A 104 2.59 -27.74 14.55
N ARG A 105 1.80 -26.74 14.25
CA ARG A 105 1.70 -25.52 15.03
C ARG A 105 0.80 -25.71 16.25
N LYS A 106 0.89 -24.81 17.24
CA LYS A 106 0.05 -24.84 18.46
C LYS A 106 -1.45 -24.65 18.16
N ASP A 107 -1.77 -23.96 17.07
CA ASP A 107 -3.14 -23.75 16.56
C ASP A 107 -3.71 -24.94 15.77
N GLY A 108 -2.98 -26.08 15.71
CA GLY A 108 -3.35 -27.27 14.95
C GLY A 108 -2.95 -27.19 13.47
N GLY A 109 -2.57 -26.03 12.93
CA GLY A 109 -2.12 -25.85 11.56
C GLY A 109 -0.75 -26.46 11.30
N ILE A 110 -0.33 -26.45 10.03
CA ILE A 110 0.98 -26.92 9.60
C ILE A 110 1.87 -25.74 9.31
N GLY A 111 3.05 -25.75 9.93
CA GLY A 111 4.14 -24.84 9.59
C GLY A 111 5.24 -25.57 8.83
N TYR A 112 6.15 -24.80 8.22
CA TYR A 112 7.34 -25.32 7.55
C TYR A 112 8.59 -24.68 8.14
N THR A 113 9.66 -25.48 8.27
CA THR A 113 10.97 -25.01 8.71
C THR A 113 12.05 -25.57 7.78
N PRO A 114 13.10 -24.78 7.45
CA PRO A 114 14.22 -25.31 6.67
C PRO A 114 14.86 -26.52 7.32
N VAL A 115 15.17 -27.55 6.53
CA VAL A 115 15.90 -28.73 7.02
C VAL A 115 17.35 -28.33 7.27
N CYS A 116 17.88 -28.66 8.44
CA CYS A 116 19.26 -28.37 8.79
C CYS A 116 19.93 -29.62 9.38
N ALA A 117 21.11 -29.98 8.88
CA ALA A 117 21.87 -31.12 9.35
C ALA A 117 22.31 -30.99 10.82
N ASN A 118 22.30 -29.78 11.36
CA ASN A 118 22.63 -29.48 12.77
C ASN A 118 21.38 -29.23 13.63
N GLU A 119 20.19 -29.46 13.11
CA GLU A 119 18.94 -29.18 13.85
C GLU A 119 18.87 -30.00 15.15
N TRP A 120 18.63 -29.33 16.27
CA TRP A 120 18.53 -29.88 17.61
C TRP A 120 19.79 -30.56 18.16
N LYS A 121 20.98 -30.42 17.50
CA LYS A 121 22.23 -30.93 18.07
C LYS A 121 22.66 -30.08 19.25
N SER A 122 22.83 -30.70 20.42
CA SER A 122 23.28 -30.04 21.63
C SER A 122 24.66 -29.40 21.42
N GLY A 123 24.85 -28.19 21.91
CA GLY A 123 26.10 -27.43 21.78
C GLY A 123 26.35 -26.78 20.39
N ILE A 124 25.53 -27.10 19.37
CA ILE A 124 25.69 -26.58 18.02
C ILE A 124 24.44 -25.76 17.60
N CYS A 125 23.24 -26.32 17.80
CA CYS A 125 22.00 -25.66 17.38
C CYS A 125 21.45 -24.79 18.54
N PRO A 126 21.30 -23.48 18.37
CA PRO A 126 20.77 -22.62 19.44
C PRO A 126 19.35 -23.01 19.90
N LYS A 127 18.54 -23.63 19.01
CA LYS A 127 17.21 -24.13 19.39
C LYS A 127 17.28 -25.21 20.48
N ALA A 128 18.36 -26.01 20.51
CA ALA A 128 18.56 -27.05 21.52
C ALA A 128 18.74 -26.46 22.93
N SER A 129 19.21 -25.23 23.05
CA SER A 129 19.32 -24.46 24.29
C SER A 129 18.16 -23.47 24.50
N HIS A 130 17.01 -23.69 23.85
CA HIS A 130 15.80 -22.87 23.93
C HIS A 130 15.97 -21.40 23.45
N GLN A 131 17.05 -21.07 22.77
CA GLN A 131 17.23 -19.74 22.16
C GLN A 131 16.36 -19.58 20.91
N ARG A 132 15.69 -18.43 20.80
CA ARG A 132 14.90 -18.08 19.60
C ARG A 132 15.80 -17.47 18.53
N VAL A 133 16.31 -18.30 17.64
CA VAL A 133 17.11 -17.87 16.48
C VAL A 133 16.40 -18.28 15.20
N LYS A 134 16.34 -17.38 14.21
CA LYS A 134 15.86 -17.72 12.89
C LYS A 134 16.91 -18.56 12.16
N CYS A 135 16.49 -19.67 11.52
CA CYS A 135 17.39 -20.54 10.79
C CYS A 135 18.10 -19.83 9.63
N THR A 136 17.51 -18.78 9.07
CA THR A 136 18.10 -17.93 8.03
C THR A 136 19.30 -17.11 8.52
N GLU A 137 19.36 -16.81 9.81
CA GLU A 137 20.38 -15.95 10.43
C GLU A 137 21.39 -16.78 11.28
N CYS A 138 21.20 -18.09 11.40
CA CYS A 138 22.02 -18.96 12.24
C CYS A 138 23.41 -19.23 11.61
N SER A 139 24.48 -18.93 12.32
CA SER A 139 25.87 -19.16 11.88
C SER A 139 26.24 -20.65 11.78
N SER A 140 25.59 -21.51 12.56
CA SER A 140 25.83 -22.98 12.59
C SER A 140 24.93 -23.75 11.63
N ARG A 141 24.22 -23.06 10.72
CA ARG A 141 23.30 -23.69 9.76
C ARG A 141 24.05 -24.51 8.71
N VAL A 142 23.58 -25.72 8.45
CA VAL A 142 24.03 -26.56 7.33
C VAL A 142 22.79 -27.13 6.66
N PHE A 143 22.45 -26.61 5.50
CA PHE A 143 21.27 -27.07 4.76
C PHE A 143 21.66 -28.16 3.79
N PRO A 144 21.04 -29.34 3.85
CA PRO A 144 21.28 -30.42 2.90
C PRO A 144 20.43 -30.20 1.63
N GLU A 145 20.92 -30.73 0.52
CA GLU A 145 20.12 -30.88 -0.69
C GLU A 145 18.98 -31.88 -0.48
N LEU A 146 17.90 -31.73 -1.24
CA LEU A 146 16.77 -32.66 -1.21
C LEU A 146 17.20 -34.04 -1.73
N SER A 147 17.28 -35.02 -0.83
CA SER A 147 17.73 -36.40 -1.16
C SER A 147 16.56 -37.26 -1.66
N ASP A 148 16.90 -38.34 -2.42
CA ASP A 148 15.91 -39.35 -2.82
C ASP A 148 15.23 -40.00 -1.61
N ALA A 149 15.99 -40.23 -0.55
CA ALA A 149 15.46 -40.80 0.69
C ALA A 149 14.39 -39.88 1.31
N ALA A 150 14.56 -38.56 1.26
CA ALA A 150 13.55 -37.61 1.73
C ALA A 150 12.29 -37.65 0.86
N ILE A 151 12.44 -37.68 -0.48
CA ILE A 151 11.29 -37.80 -1.39
C ILE A 151 10.54 -39.12 -1.18
N ILE A 152 11.25 -40.22 -1.02
CA ILE A 152 10.64 -41.52 -0.72
C ILE A 152 9.91 -41.51 0.61
N ALA A 153 10.46 -40.85 1.65
CA ALA A 153 9.79 -40.68 2.92
C ALA A 153 8.49 -39.87 2.76
N HIS A 154 8.50 -38.82 1.93
CA HIS A 154 7.33 -38.01 1.61
C HIS A 154 6.23 -38.84 0.95
N PHE A 155 6.58 -39.69 -0.02
CA PHE A 155 5.63 -40.60 -0.69
C PHE A 155 5.10 -41.67 0.28
N ARG A 156 5.86 -42.09 1.25
CA ARG A 156 5.39 -43.04 2.29
C ARG A 156 4.44 -42.39 3.28
N GLY A 157 4.70 -41.17 3.71
CA GLY A 157 3.82 -40.39 4.59
C GLY A 157 3.58 -41.07 5.95
N ASN A 158 4.63 -41.54 6.62
CA ASN A 158 4.54 -42.34 7.84
C ASN A 158 4.88 -41.58 9.13
N ASP A 159 5.37 -40.33 9.01
CA ASP A 159 5.74 -39.52 10.17
C ASP A 159 4.57 -38.67 10.69
N ASP A 160 4.04 -39.02 11.87
CA ASP A 160 2.96 -38.22 12.50
C ASP A 160 3.40 -36.82 12.95
N ARG A 161 4.71 -36.56 13.05
CA ARG A 161 5.27 -35.25 13.35
C ARG A 161 5.41 -34.38 12.09
N LEU A 162 5.03 -34.90 10.91
CA LEU A 162 5.04 -34.23 9.61
C LEU A 162 6.45 -33.89 9.07
N ARG A 163 7.51 -34.46 9.61
CA ARG A 163 8.88 -34.21 9.14
C ARG A 163 9.16 -34.81 7.76
N ASP A 164 8.34 -35.74 7.33
CA ASP A 164 8.33 -36.32 5.98
C ASP A 164 7.53 -35.48 4.98
N VAL A 165 6.82 -34.43 5.40
CA VAL A 165 6.13 -33.52 4.48
C VAL A 165 7.11 -32.48 3.95
N ILE A 166 7.47 -32.57 2.67
CA ILE A 166 8.44 -31.69 2.03
C ILE A 166 7.78 -30.41 1.55
N GLY A 167 8.38 -29.28 1.89
CA GLY A 167 8.14 -27.98 1.30
C GLY A 167 9.31 -27.58 0.41
N GLN A 168 9.04 -27.34 -0.88
CA GLN A 168 10.02 -26.89 -1.85
C GLN A 168 9.96 -25.38 -2.04
N TYR A 169 11.12 -24.71 -1.95
CA TYR A 169 11.25 -23.32 -2.32
C TYR A 169 11.31 -23.21 -3.84
N VAL A 170 10.35 -22.47 -4.42
CA VAL A 170 10.15 -22.45 -5.89
C VAL A 170 11.13 -21.56 -6.64
N LEU A 171 11.84 -20.64 -5.96
CA LEU A 171 12.83 -19.74 -6.56
C LEU A 171 14.26 -20.22 -6.33
N ASP A 172 15.10 -20.13 -7.35
CA ASP A 172 16.55 -20.28 -7.23
C ASP A 172 17.18 -19.01 -6.60
N LYS A 173 18.52 -19.00 -6.43
CA LYS A 173 19.23 -17.85 -5.83
C LYS A 173 19.13 -16.57 -6.66
N ASP A 174 18.93 -16.70 -7.96
CA ASP A 174 18.85 -15.60 -8.91
C ASP A 174 17.40 -15.15 -9.16
N SER A 175 16.47 -15.60 -8.29
CA SER A 175 15.04 -15.29 -8.40
C SER A 175 14.35 -15.80 -9.67
N ASN A 176 14.85 -16.92 -10.24
CA ASN A 176 14.22 -17.62 -11.34
C ASN A 176 13.47 -18.85 -10.86
N THR A 177 12.57 -19.36 -11.69
CA THR A 177 11.75 -20.53 -11.41
C THR A 177 11.50 -21.38 -12.65
N LYS A 178 11.30 -22.68 -12.45
CA LYS A 178 10.76 -23.61 -13.47
C LYS A 178 9.29 -23.91 -13.28
N VAL A 179 8.68 -23.42 -12.20
CA VAL A 179 7.28 -23.72 -11.90
C VAL A 179 6.52 -22.45 -11.53
N LEU A 180 5.26 -22.42 -11.92
CA LEU A 180 4.28 -21.48 -11.37
C LEU A 180 3.16 -22.30 -10.75
N VAL A 181 2.76 -21.94 -9.56
CA VAL A 181 1.62 -22.58 -8.88
C VAL A 181 0.60 -21.55 -8.49
N ILE A 182 -0.66 -21.79 -8.86
CA ILE A 182 -1.78 -20.97 -8.40
C ILE A 182 -2.57 -21.80 -7.39
N ASP A 183 -2.75 -21.26 -6.19
CA ASP A 183 -3.41 -21.90 -5.08
C ASP A 183 -4.86 -21.37 -4.97
N PHE A 184 -5.82 -22.27 -5.02
CA PHE A 184 -7.22 -21.99 -4.90
C PHE A 184 -7.79 -22.72 -3.66
N ASP A 185 -8.31 -21.94 -2.73
CA ASP A 185 -8.96 -22.41 -1.53
C ASP A 185 -10.41 -21.88 -1.43
N GLY A 186 -11.27 -22.58 -0.72
CA GLY A 186 -12.65 -22.16 -0.47
C GLY A 186 -13.68 -22.88 -1.34
N ALA A 187 -14.96 -22.53 -1.19
CA ALA A 187 -16.08 -23.28 -1.75
C ALA A 187 -16.06 -23.37 -3.28
N ASP A 188 -15.58 -22.35 -3.99
CA ASP A 188 -15.67 -22.21 -5.44
C ASP A 188 -14.36 -22.63 -6.16
N TRP A 189 -13.49 -23.42 -5.49
CA TRP A 189 -12.17 -23.76 -6.04
C TRP A 189 -12.27 -24.60 -7.33
N LYS A 190 -13.29 -25.44 -7.48
CA LYS A 190 -13.49 -26.30 -8.65
C LYS A 190 -13.78 -25.48 -9.91
N GLU A 191 -14.71 -24.56 -9.80
CA GLU A 191 -15.10 -23.67 -10.90
C GLU A 191 -13.93 -22.77 -11.31
N ALA A 192 -13.23 -22.19 -10.35
CA ALA A 192 -12.07 -21.34 -10.58
C ALA A 192 -10.93 -22.10 -11.28
N THR A 193 -10.65 -23.31 -10.83
CA THR A 193 -9.62 -24.17 -11.40
C THR A 193 -9.95 -24.59 -12.83
N ASN A 194 -11.18 -25.01 -13.12
CA ASN A 194 -11.59 -25.40 -14.48
C ASN A 194 -11.59 -24.19 -15.43
N ALA A 195 -11.88 -22.99 -14.97
CA ALA A 195 -11.78 -21.81 -15.79
C ALA A 195 -10.32 -21.51 -16.18
N ILE A 196 -9.34 -21.68 -15.27
CA ILE A 196 -7.92 -21.57 -15.61
C ILE A 196 -7.51 -22.65 -16.62
N ARG A 197 -7.96 -23.91 -16.43
CA ARG A 197 -7.73 -24.99 -17.40
C ARG A 197 -8.23 -24.60 -18.79
N HIS A 198 -9.47 -24.10 -18.87
CA HIS A 198 -10.08 -23.73 -20.14
C HIS A 198 -9.28 -22.62 -20.86
N VAL A 199 -8.90 -21.60 -20.13
CA VAL A 199 -8.06 -20.52 -20.68
C VAL A 199 -6.70 -21.02 -21.13
N ALA A 200 -6.00 -21.76 -20.27
CA ALA A 200 -4.69 -22.33 -20.62
C ALA A 200 -4.77 -23.21 -21.88
N LYS A 201 -5.78 -24.07 -21.96
CA LYS A 201 -6.05 -24.95 -23.12
C LYS A 201 -6.32 -24.17 -24.40
N SER A 202 -7.04 -23.04 -24.32
CA SER A 202 -7.27 -22.16 -25.48
C SER A 202 -5.98 -21.55 -26.06
N HIS A 203 -4.93 -21.46 -25.25
CA HIS A 203 -3.58 -21.03 -25.63
C HIS A 203 -2.62 -22.19 -25.90
N GLY A 204 -3.12 -23.43 -25.95
CA GLY A 204 -2.29 -24.61 -26.18
C GLY A 204 -1.35 -24.94 -25.03
N ILE A 205 -1.70 -24.55 -23.81
CA ILE A 205 -0.88 -24.74 -22.60
C ILE A 205 -1.48 -25.85 -21.75
N ASP A 206 -0.63 -26.85 -21.42
CA ASP A 206 -1.01 -27.90 -20.49
C ASP A 206 -0.95 -27.42 -19.04
N VAL A 207 -1.94 -27.82 -18.27
CA VAL A 207 -2.11 -27.45 -16.86
C VAL A 207 -2.30 -28.69 -16.02
N ALA A 208 -1.48 -28.85 -15.00
CA ALA A 208 -1.65 -29.91 -14.02
C ALA A 208 -2.38 -29.40 -12.78
N VAL A 209 -3.50 -30.01 -12.45
CA VAL A 209 -4.28 -29.65 -11.27
C VAL A 209 -4.15 -30.74 -10.22
N GLU A 210 -3.58 -30.37 -9.08
CA GLU A 210 -3.47 -31.20 -7.88
C GLU A 210 -4.58 -30.84 -6.92
N ARG A 211 -5.35 -31.84 -6.47
CA ARG A 211 -6.20 -31.68 -5.29
C ARG A 211 -5.30 -31.42 -4.09
N SER A 212 -5.56 -30.35 -3.34
CA SER A 212 -4.73 -29.97 -2.20
C SER A 212 -4.67 -31.08 -1.13
N ARG A 213 -3.71 -31.01 -0.26
CA ARG A 213 -3.55 -32.02 0.81
C ARG A 213 -4.73 -32.05 1.79
N SER A 214 -5.43 -30.94 2.03
CA SER A 214 -6.66 -30.87 2.83
C SER A 214 -7.84 -31.53 2.14
N GLY A 215 -7.89 -31.44 0.82
CA GLY A 215 -9.02 -31.86 -0.03
C GLY A 215 -9.97 -30.71 -0.37
N ASP A 216 -9.84 -29.54 0.29
CA ASP A 216 -10.77 -28.41 0.21
C ASP A 216 -10.27 -27.30 -0.73
N GLY A 217 -9.31 -27.63 -1.60
CA GLY A 217 -8.72 -26.71 -2.54
C GLY A 217 -7.90 -27.43 -3.61
N ALA A 218 -7.25 -26.66 -4.50
CA ALA A 218 -6.38 -27.18 -5.54
C ALA A 218 -5.17 -26.28 -5.81
N HIS A 219 -4.09 -26.92 -6.18
CA HIS A 219 -2.90 -26.28 -6.74
C HIS A 219 -2.90 -26.46 -8.27
N VAL A 220 -2.86 -25.36 -9.00
CA VAL A 220 -2.75 -25.36 -10.46
C VAL A 220 -1.30 -25.14 -10.82
N TRP A 221 -0.67 -26.19 -11.38
CA TRP A 221 0.75 -26.23 -11.69
C TRP A 221 1.00 -25.95 -13.17
N PHE A 222 1.98 -25.07 -13.44
CA PHE A 222 2.53 -24.79 -14.76
C PHE A 222 4.03 -25.08 -14.71
N PHE A 223 4.53 -25.86 -15.66
CA PHE A 223 5.92 -26.29 -15.74
C PHE A 223 6.60 -25.62 -16.91
N PHE A 224 7.65 -24.86 -16.66
CA PHE A 224 8.40 -24.18 -17.70
C PHE A 224 9.57 -25.04 -18.21
N LEU A 225 9.80 -25.03 -19.52
CA LEU A 225 10.90 -25.73 -20.14
C LEU A 225 12.25 -25.16 -19.71
N GLU A 226 12.37 -23.81 -19.75
CA GLU A 226 13.55 -23.07 -19.30
C GLU A 226 13.25 -22.31 -17.99
N LEU A 227 14.31 -21.86 -17.32
CA LEU A 227 14.17 -20.94 -16.20
C LEU A 227 13.56 -19.61 -16.68
N VAL A 228 12.53 -19.15 -16.00
CA VAL A 228 11.92 -17.83 -16.20
C VAL A 228 12.06 -17.00 -14.93
N SER A 229 12.16 -15.67 -15.07
CA SER A 229 12.20 -14.83 -13.89
C SER A 229 10.90 -14.93 -13.09
N ALA A 230 10.98 -14.80 -11.77
CA ALA A 230 9.80 -14.78 -10.90
C ALA A 230 8.78 -13.74 -11.36
N LYS A 231 9.24 -12.59 -11.88
CA LYS A 231 8.37 -11.55 -12.44
C LYS A 231 7.61 -12.07 -13.66
N THR A 232 8.31 -12.65 -14.61
CA THR A 232 7.70 -13.21 -15.84
C THR A 232 6.69 -14.31 -15.51
N ALA A 233 7.02 -15.23 -14.61
CA ALA A 233 6.09 -16.28 -14.17
C ALA A 233 4.82 -15.70 -13.55
N ARG A 234 4.95 -14.65 -12.74
CA ARG A 234 3.81 -13.98 -12.11
C ARG A 234 2.96 -13.18 -13.09
N ASP A 235 3.58 -12.50 -14.03
CA ASP A 235 2.87 -11.76 -15.09
C ASP A 235 2.06 -12.72 -15.96
N PHE A 236 2.64 -13.87 -16.30
CA PHE A 236 1.96 -14.96 -17.00
C PHE A 236 0.75 -15.50 -16.22
N GLY A 237 0.93 -15.88 -14.95
CA GLY A 237 -0.18 -16.38 -14.12
C GLY A 237 -1.26 -15.33 -13.87
N SER A 238 -0.87 -14.07 -13.66
CA SER A 238 -1.81 -12.96 -13.51
C SER A 238 -2.62 -12.71 -14.78
N GLY A 239 -2.00 -12.90 -15.93
CA GLY A 239 -2.66 -12.83 -17.24
C GLY A 239 -3.72 -13.92 -17.39
N LEU A 240 -3.38 -15.18 -17.11
CA LEU A 240 -4.34 -16.31 -17.16
C LEU A 240 -5.53 -16.11 -16.21
N ILE A 241 -5.27 -15.69 -14.98
CA ILE A 241 -6.34 -15.38 -14.01
C ILE A 241 -7.24 -14.25 -14.54
N THR A 242 -6.64 -13.22 -15.15
CA THR A 242 -7.40 -12.10 -15.73
C THR A 242 -8.29 -12.57 -16.87
N GLU A 243 -7.76 -13.37 -17.78
CA GLU A 243 -8.51 -13.89 -18.93
C GLU A 243 -9.60 -14.87 -18.47
N ALA A 244 -9.29 -15.74 -17.51
CA ALA A 244 -10.27 -16.64 -16.92
C ALA A 244 -11.41 -15.89 -16.22
N ALA A 245 -11.09 -14.80 -15.51
CA ALA A 245 -12.08 -13.93 -14.88
C ALA A 245 -12.97 -13.20 -15.91
N ILE A 246 -12.43 -12.88 -17.09
CA ILE A 246 -13.19 -12.29 -18.20
C ILE A 246 -14.16 -13.30 -18.81
N LEU A 247 -13.70 -14.55 -19.00
CA LEU A 247 -14.47 -15.59 -19.69
C LEU A 247 -15.47 -16.31 -18.78
N ASN A 248 -15.21 -16.35 -17.48
CA ASN A 248 -16.04 -17.09 -16.54
C ASN A 248 -16.47 -16.23 -15.34
N LYS A 249 -17.78 -16.06 -15.20
CA LYS A 249 -18.41 -15.26 -14.15
C LYS A 249 -18.20 -15.80 -12.72
N THR A 250 -17.90 -17.07 -12.57
CA THR A 250 -17.85 -17.76 -11.28
C THR A 250 -16.50 -17.63 -10.58
N ILE A 251 -15.43 -17.20 -11.28
CA ILE A 251 -14.18 -16.89 -10.61
C ILE A 251 -14.36 -15.64 -9.76
N THR A 252 -14.68 -15.84 -8.51
CA THR A 252 -14.58 -14.77 -7.53
C THR A 252 -13.11 -14.64 -7.11
N PHE A 253 -12.66 -13.39 -6.88
CA PHE A 253 -11.32 -13.15 -6.31
C PHE A 253 -11.15 -13.79 -4.92
N LYS A 254 -12.24 -14.22 -4.29
CA LYS A 254 -12.26 -14.93 -2.99
C LYS A 254 -11.68 -16.33 -3.06
N ALA A 255 -11.87 -17.05 -4.18
CA ALA A 255 -11.33 -18.40 -4.34
C ALA A 255 -9.82 -18.43 -4.62
N PHE A 256 -9.24 -17.33 -5.06
CA PHE A 256 -7.81 -17.20 -5.30
C PHE A 256 -7.08 -16.83 -4.00
N ASP A 257 -6.35 -17.78 -3.40
CA ASP A 257 -5.55 -17.52 -2.20
C ASP A 257 -4.21 -16.86 -2.55
N ARG A 258 -3.40 -17.51 -3.36
CA ARG A 258 -2.05 -17.05 -3.70
C ARG A 258 -1.50 -17.66 -4.99
N MET A 259 -0.41 -17.04 -5.45
CA MET A 259 0.39 -17.51 -6.58
C MET A 259 1.84 -17.64 -6.12
N LEU A 260 2.49 -18.72 -6.50
CA LEU A 260 3.89 -18.99 -6.19
C LEU A 260 4.70 -19.11 -7.50
N PRO A 261 5.78 -18.33 -7.64
CA PRO A 261 6.39 -17.43 -6.66
C PRO A 261 5.51 -16.24 -6.30
N ALA A 262 5.40 -15.91 -4.99
CA ALA A 262 4.61 -14.78 -4.55
C ALA A 262 5.36 -13.44 -4.65
N GLN A 263 6.67 -13.47 -4.84
CA GLN A 263 7.56 -12.31 -4.90
C GLN A 263 8.41 -12.33 -6.18
N SER A 264 8.83 -11.16 -6.64
CA SER A 264 9.64 -11.04 -7.87
C SER A 264 11.13 -11.21 -7.63
N THR A 265 11.59 -11.03 -6.40
CA THR A 265 12.99 -11.19 -5.97
C THR A 265 13.06 -11.82 -4.60
N ILE A 266 14.17 -12.51 -4.30
CA ILE A 266 14.45 -13.06 -2.98
C ILE A 266 15.27 -12.03 -2.20
N PRO A 267 14.94 -11.71 -0.93
CA PRO A 267 15.79 -10.90 -0.06
C PRO A 267 17.15 -11.58 0.16
N GLU A 268 18.18 -10.81 0.35
CA GLU A 268 19.51 -11.33 0.68
C GLU A 268 19.44 -12.22 1.93
N GLY A 269 20.01 -13.43 1.83
CA GLY A 269 19.92 -14.47 2.87
C GLY A 269 18.57 -15.16 3.02
N GLY A 270 17.54 -14.77 2.26
CA GLY A 270 16.20 -15.39 2.27
C GLY A 270 16.10 -16.62 1.38
N PHE A 271 15.02 -17.39 1.54
CA PHE A 271 14.74 -18.60 0.74
C PHE A 271 13.57 -18.42 -0.24
N GLY A 272 12.79 -17.35 -0.09
CA GLY A 272 11.55 -17.18 -0.84
C GLY A 272 10.37 -17.96 -0.25
N ASN A 273 9.29 -18.04 -1.03
CA ASN A 273 8.10 -18.80 -0.66
C ASN A 273 8.28 -20.26 -1.02
N LEU A 274 7.62 -21.13 -0.27
CA LEU A 274 7.61 -22.58 -0.53
C LEU A 274 6.20 -23.09 -0.75
N ILE A 275 6.13 -24.24 -1.45
CA ILE A 275 4.92 -25.06 -1.61
C ILE A 275 5.18 -26.48 -1.10
N ALA A 276 4.16 -27.11 -0.52
CA ALA A 276 4.20 -28.53 -0.24
C ALA A 276 4.24 -29.31 -1.55
N LEU A 277 5.14 -30.30 -1.64
CA LEU A 277 5.20 -31.15 -2.82
C LEU A 277 3.97 -32.08 -2.89
N PRO A 278 3.49 -32.42 -4.11
CA PRO A 278 2.41 -33.39 -4.28
C PRO A 278 2.86 -34.81 -3.91
N PHE A 279 1.90 -35.72 -3.87
CA PHE A 279 2.11 -37.13 -3.55
C PHE A 279 2.49 -37.42 -2.09
N GLN A 280 2.08 -36.57 -1.16
CA GLN A 280 2.28 -36.87 0.26
C GLN A 280 1.44 -38.10 0.65
N GLY A 281 2.11 -39.16 1.07
CA GLY A 281 1.49 -40.48 1.19
C GLY A 281 0.32 -40.59 2.15
N LYS A 282 0.31 -39.84 3.26
CA LYS A 282 -0.83 -39.79 4.20
C LYS A 282 -2.06 -39.12 3.57
N ALA A 283 -1.87 -38.09 2.73
CA ALA A 283 -2.90 -37.42 1.99
C ALA A 283 -3.40 -38.25 0.79
N GLN A 284 -2.47 -38.92 0.08
CA GLN A 284 -2.83 -39.80 -1.03
C GLN A 284 -3.77 -40.96 -0.60
N ARG A 285 -3.55 -41.52 0.55
CA ARG A 285 -4.46 -42.55 1.12
C ARG A 285 -5.89 -42.05 1.34
N LYS A 286 -6.10 -40.73 1.33
CA LYS A 286 -7.42 -40.08 1.43
C LYS A 286 -7.92 -39.54 0.09
N GLY A 287 -7.22 -39.83 -1.03
CA GLY A 287 -7.53 -39.29 -2.34
C GLY A 287 -7.13 -37.82 -2.55
N ASN A 288 -6.26 -37.27 -1.68
CA ASN A 288 -5.75 -35.90 -1.72
C ASN A 288 -4.26 -35.87 -2.14
N SER A 289 -3.70 -34.70 -2.45
CA SER A 289 -2.32 -34.54 -2.93
C SER A 289 -2.06 -35.39 -4.17
N VAL A 290 -3.03 -35.42 -5.09
CA VAL A 290 -3.05 -36.18 -6.35
C VAL A 290 -3.55 -35.29 -7.49
N PHE A 291 -3.11 -35.58 -8.71
CA PHE A 291 -3.56 -34.87 -9.90
C PHE A 291 -4.92 -35.41 -10.33
N VAL A 292 -5.76 -34.50 -10.77
CA VAL A 292 -7.17 -34.77 -11.06
C VAL A 292 -7.55 -34.21 -12.44
N ASP A 293 -8.53 -34.85 -13.07
CA ASP A 293 -9.11 -34.46 -14.35
C ASP A 293 -10.07 -33.25 -14.24
N GLU A 294 -10.80 -32.94 -15.32
CA GLU A 294 -11.78 -31.85 -15.37
C GLU A 294 -13.03 -32.10 -14.50
N GLN A 295 -13.29 -33.37 -14.15
CA GLN A 295 -14.35 -33.79 -13.22
C GLN A 295 -13.86 -33.89 -11.79
N PHE A 296 -12.58 -33.59 -11.58
CA PHE A 296 -11.87 -33.68 -10.30
C PHE A 296 -11.71 -35.12 -9.78
N GLU A 297 -11.75 -36.11 -10.67
CA GLU A 297 -11.41 -37.49 -10.34
C GLU A 297 -9.90 -37.72 -10.52
N PRO A 298 -9.25 -38.46 -9.59
CA PRO A 298 -7.82 -38.76 -9.71
C PRO A 298 -7.49 -39.55 -10.97
N PHE A 299 -6.45 -39.15 -11.70
CA PHE A 299 -5.95 -39.95 -12.81
C PHE A 299 -5.57 -41.36 -12.35
N PRO A 300 -5.98 -42.43 -13.08
CA PRO A 300 -5.69 -43.80 -12.67
C PRO A 300 -4.20 -44.10 -12.53
N ASP A 301 -3.39 -43.55 -13.43
CA ASP A 301 -1.92 -43.60 -13.36
C ASP A 301 -1.36 -42.15 -13.29
N GLN A 302 -1.00 -41.71 -12.12
CA GLN A 302 -0.47 -40.39 -11.83
C GLN A 302 0.87 -40.13 -12.50
N TRP A 303 1.70 -41.20 -12.65
CA TRP A 303 3.03 -41.09 -13.25
C TRP A 303 2.94 -40.98 -14.77
N LEU A 304 2.05 -41.79 -15.38
CA LEU A 304 1.74 -41.67 -16.80
C LEU A 304 1.26 -40.25 -17.13
N TYR A 305 0.31 -39.74 -16.36
CA TYR A 305 -0.19 -38.38 -16.54
C TYR A 305 0.93 -37.33 -16.47
N LEU A 306 1.76 -37.35 -15.43
CA LEU A 306 2.86 -36.40 -15.27
C LEU A 306 3.91 -36.51 -16.37
N SER A 307 4.21 -37.75 -16.88
CA SER A 307 5.19 -37.96 -17.97
C SER A 307 4.70 -37.43 -19.33
N GLN A 308 3.40 -37.18 -19.48
CA GLN A 308 2.78 -36.67 -20.71
C GLN A 308 2.58 -35.14 -20.70
N ILE A 309 2.83 -34.46 -19.58
CA ILE A 309 2.67 -33.01 -19.47
C ILE A 309 3.69 -32.31 -20.37
N GLN A 310 3.21 -31.40 -21.21
CA GLN A 310 4.05 -30.53 -22.04
C GLN A 310 4.62 -29.40 -21.24
N LEU A 311 5.94 -29.24 -21.25
CA LEU A 311 6.62 -28.11 -20.64
C LEU A 311 6.40 -26.85 -21.49
N ILE A 312 6.20 -25.73 -20.83
CA ILE A 312 5.86 -24.44 -21.46
C ILE A 312 7.15 -23.73 -21.86
N PRO A 313 7.41 -23.52 -23.15
CA PRO A 313 8.58 -22.76 -23.62
C PRO A 313 8.48 -21.30 -23.18
N ARG A 314 9.62 -20.69 -22.88
CA ARG A 314 9.71 -19.26 -22.49
C ARG A 314 9.05 -18.33 -23.50
N VAL A 315 9.16 -18.63 -24.80
CA VAL A 315 8.54 -17.85 -25.86
C VAL A 315 7.00 -17.88 -25.78
N THR A 316 6.41 -19.02 -25.43
CA THR A 316 4.96 -19.16 -25.23
C THR A 316 4.51 -18.29 -24.05
N VAL A 317 5.27 -18.27 -22.96
CA VAL A 317 5.04 -17.41 -21.81
C VAL A 317 5.04 -15.93 -22.22
N GLN A 318 6.03 -15.50 -22.99
CA GLN A 318 6.17 -14.13 -23.45
C GLN A 318 5.05 -13.72 -24.41
N ASN A 319 4.75 -14.56 -25.40
CA ASN A 319 3.67 -14.32 -26.36
C ASN A 319 2.30 -14.20 -25.67
N LEU A 320 2.05 -15.03 -24.65
CA LEU A 320 0.81 -14.93 -23.87
C LEU A 320 0.75 -13.62 -23.10
N ILE A 321 1.82 -13.23 -22.41
CA ILE A 321 1.88 -11.96 -21.68
C ILE A 321 1.59 -10.80 -22.64
N GLU A 322 2.26 -10.74 -23.78
CA GLU A 322 2.05 -9.71 -24.80
C GLU A 322 0.62 -9.74 -25.37
N SER A 323 0.07 -10.93 -25.64
CA SER A 323 -1.29 -11.06 -26.15
C SER A 323 -2.34 -10.62 -25.16
N ILE A 324 -2.11 -10.89 -23.88
CA ILE A 324 -2.99 -10.47 -22.77
C ILE A 324 -2.82 -8.98 -22.50
N GLU A 325 -1.59 -8.45 -22.52
CA GLU A 325 -1.35 -7.01 -22.43
C GLU A 325 -2.02 -6.25 -23.56
N ASN A 326 -2.03 -6.79 -24.76
CA ASN A 326 -2.70 -6.18 -25.92
C ASN A 326 -4.24 -6.32 -25.89
N ARG A 327 -4.79 -7.38 -25.30
CA ARG A 327 -6.23 -7.67 -25.23
C ARG A 327 -6.90 -7.28 -23.90
N SER A 328 -6.18 -7.44 -22.79
CA SER A 328 -6.74 -7.24 -21.45
C SER A 328 -5.94 -6.22 -20.66
N HIS A 329 -6.28 -4.95 -20.81
CA HIS A 329 -5.72 -3.87 -20.00
C HIS A 329 -6.39 -3.77 -18.60
N GLY A 330 -6.62 -4.92 -17.96
CA GLY A 330 -7.42 -4.99 -16.76
C GLY A 330 -6.67 -5.19 -15.45
N ILE A 331 -6.55 -6.42 -15.04
CA ILE A 331 -6.09 -6.80 -13.70
C ILE A 331 -4.57 -6.97 -13.66
N ALA A 332 -3.95 -7.41 -14.75
CA ALA A 332 -2.49 -7.54 -14.87
C ALA A 332 -1.77 -6.18 -14.79
N ALA A 333 -2.35 -5.11 -15.35
CA ALA A 333 -1.79 -3.75 -15.29
C ALA A 333 -1.72 -3.18 -13.87
N VAL A 334 -2.58 -3.64 -12.96
CA VAL A 334 -2.52 -3.24 -11.54
C VAL A 334 -1.33 -3.91 -10.82
N ALA A 335 -0.95 -5.11 -11.23
CA ALA A 335 0.23 -5.81 -10.71
C ALA A 335 1.55 -5.18 -11.20
N ALA A 336 1.57 -4.67 -12.43
CA ALA A 336 2.73 -4.00 -13.04
C ALA A 336 2.92 -2.55 -12.58
N ALA A 337 1.91 -1.91 -11.98
CA ALA A 337 1.95 -0.51 -11.56
C ALA A 337 2.96 -0.18 -10.43
N ASN A 338 3.61 -1.19 -9.84
CA ASN A 338 4.63 -1.00 -8.79
C ASN A 338 6.06 -0.78 -9.32
N THR A 339 6.26 -0.67 -10.63
CA THR A 339 7.56 -0.31 -11.22
C THR A 339 7.60 1.17 -11.60
N GLY A 340 7.75 2.06 -10.63
CA GLY A 340 8.33 3.42 -10.75
C GLY A 340 7.87 4.42 -11.85
N VAL A 341 6.87 4.10 -12.67
CA VAL A 341 6.38 4.99 -13.74
C VAL A 341 5.15 5.79 -13.26
N PRO A 342 5.13 7.12 -13.45
CA PRO A 342 4.06 7.97 -12.96
C PRO A 342 2.67 7.55 -13.45
N HIS A 343 1.71 7.58 -12.54
CA HIS A 343 0.32 7.12 -12.72
C HIS A 343 -0.47 7.81 -13.85
N SER A 344 -0.01 8.96 -14.35
CA SER A 344 -0.71 9.81 -15.31
C SER A 344 -0.56 9.39 -16.78
N GLN A 345 0.37 8.50 -17.13
CA GLN A 345 0.62 8.13 -18.53
C GLN A 345 0.17 6.72 -18.93
N ARG A 346 -0.31 5.90 -17.99
CA ARG A 346 -0.88 4.58 -18.31
C ARG A 346 -2.40 4.71 -18.44
N LEU A 347 -2.87 5.12 -19.59
CA LEU A 347 -4.27 4.99 -19.98
C LEU A 347 -4.67 3.50 -19.83
N ARG A 348 -5.50 3.24 -18.83
CA ARG A 348 -6.12 1.93 -18.62
C ARG A 348 -7.06 1.67 -19.80
N LYS A 349 -6.63 0.91 -20.78
CA LYS A 349 -7.58 0.45 -21.80
C LYS A 349 -8.57 -0.47 -21.09
N ARG A 350 -9.82 -0.10 -21.05
CA ARG A 350 -10.95 -0.95 -20.67
C ARG A 350 -11.24 -1.93 -21.80
N LEU A 351 -11.91 -3.03 -21.49
CA LEU A 351 -12.54 -3.82 -22.55
C LEU A 351 -13.44 -2.88 -23.35
N PRO A 352 -13.33 -2.84 -24.68
CA PRO A 352 -14.22 -2.02 -25.49
C PRO A 352 -15.61 -2.64 -25.41
N LEU A 353 -16.44 -2.09 -24.53
CA LEU A 353 -17.85 -2.45 -24.46
C LEU A 353 -18.59 -1.79 -25.63
N THR A 354 -19.54 -2.51 -26.15
CA THR A 354 -20.41 -2.08 -27.25
C THR A 354 -21.86 -2.02 -26.78
N PRO A 355 -22.79 -1.37 -27.50
CA PRO A 355 -24.20 -1.40 -27.16
C PRO A 355 -24.78 -2.82 -27.08
N ARG A 356 -24.16 -3.81 -27.73
CA ARG A 356 -24.59 -5.22 -27.69
C ARG A 356 -24.33 -5.91 -26.35
N ASP A 357 -23.46 -5.35 -25.53
CA ASP A 357 -23.13 -5.86 -24.20
C ASP A 357 -24.19 -5.51 -23.15
N PHE A 358 -25.13 -4.63 -23.52
CA PHE A 358 -26.19 -4.10 -22.67
C PHE A 358 -27.55 -4.19 -23.40
N PRO A 359 -28.67 -4.11 -22.68
CA PRO A 359 -29.95 -3.85 -23.31
C PRO A 359 -29.98 -2.43 -23.89
N SER A 360 -30.90 -2.17 -24.83
CA SER A 360 -31.09 -0.84 -25.42
C SER A 360 -31.37 0.27 -24.41
N SER A 361 -31.97 -0.09 -23.27
CA SER A 361 -32.15 0.76 -22.11
C SER A 361 -31.87 -0.05 -20.83
N LEU A 362 -30.91 0.40 -20.04
CA LEU A 362 -30.52 -0.28 -18.82
C LEU A 362 -31.28 0.30 -17.62
N SER A 363 -32.04 -0.55 -16.91
CA SER A 363 -32.69 -0.16 -15.66
C SER A 363 -31.73 -0.33 -14.49
N VAL A 364 -31.46 0.75 -13.74
CA VAL A 364 -30.62 0.76 -12.55
C VAL A 364 -31.46 1.15 -11.34
N THR A 365 -31.53 0.30 -10.33
CA THR A 365 -32.24 0.62 -9.08
C THR A 365 -31.28 1.23 -8.08
N GLN A 366 -31.58 2.44 -7.62
CA GLN A 366 -30.85 3.11 -6.52
C GLN A 366 -31.55 2.79 -5.19
N ALA A 367 -30.82 2.14 -4.28
CA ALA A 367 -31.27 1.84 -2.91
C ALA A 367 -30.09 2.05 -1.94
N ASP A 368 -29.80 1.07 -1.10
CA ASP A 368 -28.56 1.01 -0.28
C ASP A 368 -27.31 0.91 -1.16
N MET A 369 -27.42 0.25 -2.31
CA MET A 369 -26.43 0.20 -3.39
C MET A 369 -27.06 0.55 -4.73
N LEU A 370 -26.30 0.48 -5.81
CA LEU A 370 -26.78 0.54 -7.20
C LEU A 370 -26.96 -0.89 -7.71
N TYR A 371 -28.18 -1.26 -8.05
CA TYR A 371 -28.54 -2.61 -8.49
C TYR A 371 -28.77 -2.63 -10.00
N ILE A 372 -28.00 -3.42 -10.71
CA ILE A 372 -28.04 -3.61 -12.14
C ILE A 372 -28.46 -5.07 -12.41
N PRO A 373 -29.54 -5.34 -13.17
CA PRO A 373 -30.00 -6.70 -13.43
C PRO A 373 -28.90 -7.51 -14.12
N GLU A 374 -28.46 -8.60 -13.49
CA GLU A 374 -27.37 -9.45 -14.00
C GLU A 374 -27.68 -10.01 -15.39
N LYS A 375 -28.90 -10.52 -15.59
CA LYS A 375 -29.33 -11.12 -16.87
C LYS A 375 -29.37 -10.15 -18.04
N SER A 376 -29.36 -8.83 -17.76
CA SER A 376 -29.36 -7.79 -18.78
C SER A 376 -27.96 -7.44 -19.32
N LEU A 377 -26.93 -8.01 -18.73
CA LEU A 377 -25.55 -7.68 -19.05
C LEU A 377 -24.84 -8.87 -19.69
N SER A 378 -24.00 -8.59 -20.71
CA SER A 378 -23.06 -9.60 -21.19
C SER A 378 -22.02 -9.93 -20.07
N PRO A 379 -21.31 -11.06 -20.15
CA PRO A 379 -20.23 -11.37 -19.22
C PRO A 379 -19.19 -10.26 -19.12
N ALA A 380 -18.83 -9.64 -20.24
CA ALA A 380 -17.88 -8.53 -20.31
C ALA A 380 -18.42 -7.28 -19.58
N ALA A 381 -19.69 -6.93 -19.81
CA ALA A 381 -20.34 -5.81 -19.11
C ALA A 381 -20.45 -6.04 -17.60
N GLN A 382 -20.80 -7.24 -17.16
CA GLN A 382 -20.84 -7.59 -15.75
C GLN A 382 -19.46 -7.40 -15.10
N MET A 383 -18.40 -7.86 -15.74
CA MET A 383 -17.03 -7.71 -15.24
C MET A 383 -16.64 -6.24 -15.13
N GLU A 384 -16.91 -5.43 -16.17
CA GLU A 384 -16.54 -4.00 -16.13
C GLU A 384 -17.38 -3.23 -15.10
N VAL A 385 -18.65 -3.58 -14.91
CA VAL A 385 -19.48 -3.00 -13.84
C VAL A 385 -18.93 -3.34 -12.46
N ARG A 386 -18.62 -4.61 -12.19
CA ARG A 386 -18.01 -5.03 -10.90
C ARG A 386 -16.65 -4.38 -10.68
N ARG A 387 -15.89 -4.20 -11.75
CA ARG A 387 -14.59 -3.55 -11.70
C ARG A 387 -14.65 -2.09 -11.23
N LEU A 388 -15.78 -1.40 -11.42
CA LEU A 388 -15.95 -0.05 -10.85
C LEU A 388 -15.85 -0.05 -9.33
N ALA A 389 -16.26 -1.15 -8.70
CA ALA A 389 -16.23 -1.34 -7.25
C ALA A 389 -15.01 -2.15 -6.74
N THR A 390 -14.06 -2.49 -7.64
CA THR A 390 -12.89 -3.32 -7.30
C THR A 390 -11.60 -2.52 -7.44
N PHE A 391 -10.64 -2.70 -6.52
CA PHE A 391 -9.32 -2.08 -6.58
C PHE A 391 -8.24 -2.91 -5.91
N ALA A 392 -6.98 -2.65 -6.25
CA ALA A 392 -5.83 -3.33 -5.65
C ALA A 392 -5.73 -3.03 -4.15
N ASN A 393 -5.53 -4.07 -3.33
CA ASN A 393 -5.34 -3.92 -1.90
C ASN A 393 -3.93 -3.39 -1.59
N PRO A 394 -3.78 -2.14 -1.12
CA PRO A 394 -2.46 -1.56 -0.87
C PRO A 394 -1.69 -2.30 0.23
N GLU A 395 -2.40 -2.89 1.20
CA GLU A 395 -1.79 -3.65 2.29
C GLU A 395 -1.14 -4.95 1.79
N PHE A 396 -1.80 -5.65 0.87
CA PHE A 396 -1.22 -6.82 0.21
C PHE A 396 0.08 -6.47 -0.51
N PHE A 397 0.06 -5.44 -1.35
CA PHE A 397 1.23 -5.04 -2.14
C PHE A 397 2.34 -4.45 -1.27
N ARG A 398 2.02 -3.76 -0.18
CA ARG A 398 3.00 -3.29 0.80
C ARG A 398 3.66 -4.46 1.52
N ALA A 399 2.87 -5.42 2.02
CA ALA A 399 3.41 -6.62 2.66
C ALA A 399 4.29 -7.41 1.69
N GLN A 400 3.85 -7.54 0.43
CA GLN A 400 4.62 -8.19 -0.63
C GLN A 400 5.96 -7.47 -0.90
N SER A 401 5.96 -6.15 -1.02
CA SER A 401 7.18 -5.35 -1.26
C SER A 401 8.13 -5.35 -0.07
N MET A 402 7.61 -5.52 1.14
CA MET A 402 8.40 -5.64 2.39
C MET A 402 8.74 -7.10 2.73
N HIS A 403 8.48 -8.04 1.82
CA HIS A 403 8.71 -9.49 2.02
C HIS A 403 8.03 -10.05 3.29
N GLN A 404 6.92 -9.43 3.70
CA GLN A 404 6.10 -9.89 4.82
C GLN A 404 5.04 -10.89 4.34
N SER A 405 4.47 -11.66 5.28
CA SER A 405 3.38 -12.59 4.96
C SER A 405 2.19 -11.86 4.38
N VAL A 406 1.69 -12.33 3.25
CA VAL A 406 0.44 -11.89 2.61
C VAL A 406 -0.75 -12.81 2.94
N PHE A 407 -0.53 -13.80 3.80
CA PHE A 407 -1.57 -14.74 4.23
C PHE A 407 -2.76 -14.00 4.86
N GLY A 408 -3.96 -14.32 4.44
CA GLY A 408 -5.20 -13.69 4.91
C GLY A 408 -5.44 -12.26 4.39
N LYS A 409 -4.59 -11.74 3.47
CA LYS A 409 -4.77 -10.43 2.85
C LYS A 409 -5.19 -10.62 1.40
N PRO A 410 -6.42 -10.28 1.02
CA PRO A 410 -6.85 -10.40 -0.37
C PRO A 410 -6.04 -9.45 -1.25
N ARG A 411 -5.70 -9.89 -2.44
CA ARG A 411 -4.97 -9.09 -3.43
C ARG A 411 -5.77 -7.89 -3.93
N PHE A 412 -7.08 -8.09 -4.06
CA PHE A 412 -8.04 -7.06 -4.47
C PHE A 412 -9.12 -6.92 -3.41
N ILE A 413 -9.59 -5.71 -3.26
CA ILE A 413 -10.77 -5.38 -2.48
C ILE A 413 -11.91 -5.21 -3.46
N ASP A 414 -12.92 -6.05 -3.35
CA ASP A 414 -14.14 -6.01 -4.17
C ASP A 414 -15.32 -5.62 -3.28
N LEU A 415 -15.85 -4.43 -3.51
CA LEU A 415 -17.03 -3.93 -2.82
C LEU A 415 -18.33 -4.22 -3.57
N SER A 416 -18.28 -4.89 -4.74
CA SER A 416 -19.45 -5.36 -5.46
C SER A 416 -20.04 -6.60 -4.81
N GLU A 417 -21.33 -6.82 -5.02
CA GLU A 417 -22.04 -8.00 -4.56
C GLU A 417 -22.90 -8.56 -5.70
N LEU A 418 -23.07 -9.87 -5.71
CA LEU A 418 -24.13 -10.52 -6.49
C LEU A 418 -25.27 -10.82 -5.54
N ARG A 419 -26.38 -10.14 -5.69
CA ARG A 419 -27.53 -10.27 -4.79
C ARG A 419 -28.83 -10.37 -5.58
N ASP A 420 -29.58 -11.45 -5.36
CA ASP A 420 -30.92 -11.66 -5.92
C ASP A 420 -31.01 -11.46 -7.45
N GLY A 421 -29.98 -11.85 -8.21
CA GLY A 421 -29.93 -11.71 -9.67
C GLY A 421 -29.54 -10.31 -10.14
N TYR A 422 -28.93 -9.50 -9.27
CA TYR A 422 -28.39 -8.19 -9.58
C TYR A 422 -26.89 -8.13 -9.30
N VAL A 423 -26.19 -7.38 -10.14
CA VAL A 423 -24.85 -6.86 -9.81
C VAL A 423 -25.07 -5.60 -9.00
N ALA A 424 -24.70 -5.63 -7.72
CA ALA A 424 -24.81 -4.50 -6.81
C ALA A 424 -23.42 -3.85 -6.64
N ILE A 425 -23.33 -2.53 -6.82
CA ILE A 425 -22.12 -1.75 -6.60
C ILE A 425 -22.40 -0.57 -5.66
N PRO A 426 -21.43 -0.10 -4.87
CA PRO A 426 -21.64 1.00 -3.94
C PRO A 426 -22.09 2.29 -4.65
N ARG A 427 -22.86 3.12 -3.94
CA ARG A 427 -23.46 4.38 -4.44
C ARG A 427 -22.47 5.35 -5.04
N GLY A 428 -21.28 5.49 -4.46
CA GLY A 428 -20.23 6.38 -4.96
C GLY A 428 -19.62 5.96 -6.31
N CYS A 429 -19.99 4.78 -6.85
CA CYS A 429 -19.62 4.36 -8.20
C CYS A 429 -20.56 4.89 -9.28
N LYS A 430 -21.62 5.67 -8.95
CA LYS A 430 -22.64 6.14 -9.89
C LYS A 430 -22.04 6.90 -11.08
N VAL A 431 -21.18 7.87 -10.82
CA VAL A 431 -20.54 8.69 -11.88
C VAL A 431 -19.69 7.83 -12.82
N GLN A 432 -18.98 6.85 -12.26
CA GLN A 432 -18.16 5.92 -13.06
C GLN A 432 -19.04 4.98 -13.89
N LEU A 433 -20.18 4.53 -13.34
CA LEU A 433 -21.17 3.73 -14.07
C LEU A 433 -21.76 4.54 -15.23
N GLU A 434 -22.20 5.78 -14.99
CA GLU A 434 -22.74 6.67 -16.01
C GLU A 434 -21.75 6.89 -17.15
N ARG A 435 -20.47 7.13 -16.81
CA ARG A 435 -19.40 7.25 -17.81
C ARG A 435 -19.19 5.95 -18.60
N LEU A 436 -19.20 4.80 -17.94
CA LEU A 436 -19.07 3.50 -18.59
C LEU A 436 -20.20 3.27 -19.61
N LEU A 437 -21.43 3.57 -19.23
CA LEU A 437 -22.61 3.42 -20.07
C LEU A 437 -22.60 4.42 -21.23
N GLN A 438 -22.20 5.67 -20.98
CA GLN A 438 -22.04 6.67 -22.02
C GLN A 438 -20.98 6.27 -23.05
N GLU A 439 -19.82 5.77 -22.60
CA GLU A 439 -18.76 5.26 -23.49
C GLU A 439 -19.24 4.05 -24.32
N ALA A 440 -20.14 3.23 -23.78
CA ALA A 440 -20.76 2.11 -24.47
C ALA A 440 -21.97 2.51 -25.34
N GLY A 441 -22.40 3.78 -25.34
CA GLY A 441 -23.56 4.27 -26.10
C GLY A 441 -24.91 3.76 -25.54
N VAL A 442 -25.03 3.55 -24.23
CA VAL A 442 -26.20 2.99 -23.56
C VAL A 442 -26.88 4.02 -22.68
N SER A 443 -28.20 4.13 -22.77
CA SER A 443 -28.99 4.96 -21.87
C SER A 443 -29.37 4.20 -20.60
N ALA A 444 -29.20 4.83 -19.43
CA ALA A 444 -29.63 4.28 -18.15
C ALA A 444 -30.87 4.98 -17.63
N HIS A 445 -31.81 4.19 -17.16
CA HIS A 445 -33.00 4.66 -16.44
C HIS A 445 -32.87 4.31 -14.96
N TYR A 446 -32.88 5.34 -14.09
CA TYR A 446 -32.72 5.17 -12.64
C TYR A 446 -34.06 5.13 -11.92
N SER A 447 -34.34 4.00 -11.23
CA SER A 447 -35.47 3.86 -10.32
C SER A 447 -35.01 4.11 -8.89
N ASP A 448 -35.49 5.19 -8.27
CA ASP A 448 -35.14 5.54 -6.89
C ASP A 448 -35.99 4.74 -5.88
N LYS A 449 -35.34 3.87 -5.12
CA LYS A 449 -35.92 3.07 -4.04
C LYS A 449 -35.28 3.40 -2.67
N ARG A 450 -34.55 4.51 -2.60
CA ARG A 450 -33.97 4.96 -1.36
C ARG A 450 -35.03 5.40 -0.36
N LYS A 451 -34.65 5.42 0.91
CA LYS A 451 -35.58 5.75 1.99
C LYS A 451 -36.14 7.16 1.83
N SER A 452 -37.42 7.26 1.62
CA SER A 452 -38.18 8.49 1.71
C SER A 452 -38.86 8.55 3.08
N SER A 453 -38.66 9.63 3.80
CA SER A 453 -39.26 9.84 5.13
C SER A 453 -39.91 11.21 5.17
N ASN A 454 -40.88 11.37 6.08
CA ASN A 454 -41.50 12.67 6.31
C ASN A 454 -40.46 13.64 6.87
N PRO A 455 -40.47 14.91 6.41
CA PRO A 455 -39.61 15.94 6.95
C PRO A 455 -39.79 16.15 8.44
N ILE A 456 -38.71 16.42 9.15
CA ILE A 456 -38.70 16.84 10.55
C ILE A 456 -38.62 18.35 10.56
N VAL A 457 -39.52 18.99 11.31
CA VAL A 457 -39.48 20.44 11.49
C VAL A 457 -38.32 20.76 12.43
N MET A 458 -37.28 21.37 11.90
CA MET A 458 -36.12 21.81 12.68
C MET A 458 -35.50 23.07 12.08
N ALA A 459 -34.84 23.86 12.91
CA ALA A 459 -34.13 25.04 12.50
C ALA A 459 -32.68 25.03 13.03
N PHE A 460 -31.78 25.61 12.31
CA PHE A 460 -30.40 25.82 12.75
C PHE A 460 -30.30 27.07 13.59
N LYS A 461 -29.81 26.94 14.82
CA LYS A 461 -29.58 28.05 15.77
C LYS A 461 -28.14 28.54 15.64
N GLY A 462 -27.92 29.61 14.95
CA GLY A 462 -26.58 30.19 14.82
C GLY A 462 -26.34 30.74 13.42
N THR A 463 -25.14 31.21 13.20
CA THR A 463 -24.70 31.73 11.89
C THR A 463 -23.42 31.01 11.51
N LEU A 464 -23.40 30.46 10.32
CA LEU A 464 -22.17 29.89 9.73
C LEU A 464 -21.22 31.05 9.39
N ARG A 465 -19.94 30.83 9.56
CA ARG A 465 -18.93 31.74 9.03
C ARG A 465 -18.98 31.68 7.47
N PRO A 466 -18.55 32.74 6.76
CA PRO A 466 -18.65 32.79 5.31
C PRO A 466 -18.02 31.55 4.62
N GLU A 467 -16.86 31.11 5.09
CA GLU A 467 -16.17 29.93 4.57
C GLU A 467 -16.91 28.62 4.86
N GLN A 468 -17.62 28.52 5.98
CA GLN A 468 -18.46 27.37 6.33
C GLN A 468 -19.73 27.33 5.48
N GLN A 469 -20.29 28.52 5.17
CA GLN A 469 -21.47 28.64 4.33
C GLN A 469 -21.18 28.11 2.91
N ILE A 470 -20.06 28.50 2.32
CA ILE A 470 -19.64 28.02 1.00
C ILE A 470 -19.56 26.48 0.98
N VAL A 471 -18.95 25.91 2.02
CA VAL A 471 -18.81 24.45 2.12
C VAL A 471 -20.17 23.77 2.26
N ALA A 472 -21.05 24.32 3.12
CA ALA A 472 -22.37 23.76 3.34
C ALA A 472 -23.23 23.80 2.06
N GLU A 473 -23.22 24.91 1.33
CA GLU A 473 -23.93 25.07 0.06
C GLU A 473 -23.42 24.08 -1.01
N GLN A 474 -22.10 23.91 -1.12
CA GLN A 474 -21.52 22.92 -2.02
C GLN A 474 -21.95 21.50 -1.67
N MET A 475 -21.96 21.14 -0.39
CA MET A 475 -22.40 19.80 0.03
C MET A 475 -23.88 19.56 -0.24
N LEU A 476 -24.75 20.56 -0.02
CA LEU A 476 -26.19 20.46 -0.30
C LEU A 476 -26.50 20.29 -1.80
N GLY A 477 -25.59 20.64 -2.68
CA GLY A 477 -25.70 20.40 -4.14
C GLY A 477 -25.58 18.95 -4.55
N TYR A 478 -25.27 18.03 -3.62
CA TYR A 478 -25.06 16.60 -3.89
C TYR A 478 -25.79 15.75 -2.88
N GLU A 479 -26.20 14.55 -3.30
CA GLU A 479 -26.86 13.57 -2.41
C GLU A 479 -25.82 12.73 -1.62
N ASP A 480 -24.59 12.63 -2.13
CA ASP A 480 -23.49 11.92 -1.48
C ASP A 480 -22.15 12.65 -1.69
N GLY A 481 -21.26 12.46 -0.78
CA GLY A 481 -19.90 12.97 -0.91
C GLY A 481 -19.19 13.21 0.41
N ILE A 482 -17.91 13.56 0.27
CA ILE A 482 -17.01 13.79 1.40
C ILE A 482 -16.62 15.26 1.45
N MET A 483 -16.73 15.85 2.63
CA MET A 483 -16.11 17.12 2.97
C MET A 483 -14.79 16.87 3.68
N SER A 484 -13.71 17.42 3.12
CA SER A 484 -12.39 17.45 3.74
C SER A 484 -12.14 18.83 4.35
N ALA A 485 -12.07 18.89 5.66
CA ALA A 485 -11.81 20.15 6.35
C ALA A 485 -10.87 19.93 7.55
N PRO A 486 -9.88 20.81 7.77
CA PRO A 486 -8.94 20.70 8.88
C PRO A 486 -9.64 20.63 10.24
N THR A 487 -8.92 20.10 11.25
CA THR A 487 -9.38 20.14 12.64
C THR A 487 -9.57 21.61 13.07
N GLY A 488 -10.64 21.91 13.79
CA GLY A 488 -10.95 23.28 14.20
C GLY A 488 -11.75 24.10 13.18
N PHE A 489 -11.98 23.61 11.95
CA PHE A 489 -12.81 24.32 10.96
C PHE A 489 -14.29 24.39 11.33
N GLY A 490 -14.79 23.47 12.16
CA GLY A 490 -16.17 23.40 12.59
C GLY A 490 -17.00 22.36 11.81
N LYS A 491 -16.40 21.22 11.47
CA LYS A 491 -17.07 20.10 10.77
C LYS A 491 -18.39 19.71 11.41
N THR A 492 -18.44 19.64 12.74
CA THR A 492 -19.65 19.28 13.49
C THR A 492 -20.75 20.35 13.37
N VAL A 493 -20.38 21.63 13.31
CA VAL A 493 -21.33 22.75 13.12
C VAL A 493 -21.93 22.69 11.71
N ILE A 494 -21.08 22.45 10.68
CA ILE A 494 -21.56 22.25 9.32
C ILE A 494 -22.47 21.02 9.26
N GLY A 495 -22.10 19.90 9.92
CA GLY A 495 -22.95 18.73 10.01
C GLY A 495 -24.32 19.03 10.63
N ALA A 496 -24.37 19.83 11.70
CA ALA A 496 -25.63 20.27 12.29
C ALA A 496 -26.46 21.15 11.33
N TYR A 497 -25.81 22.05 10.58
CA TYR A 497 -26.47 22.86 9.56
C TYR A 497 -27.04 21.99 8.42
N LEU A 498 -26.27 21.01 7.91
CA LEU A 498 -26.74 20.07 6.88
C LEU A 498 -27.96 19.27 7.37
N ILE A 499 -27.95 18.81 8.61
CA ILE A 499 -29.08 18.12 9.23
C ILE A 499 -30.33 19.02 9.23
N ALA A 500 -30.20 20.27 9.65
CA ALA A 500 -31.31 21.22 9.67
C ALA A 500 -31.82 21.55 8.26
N ALA A 501 -30.93 21.81 7.31
CA ALA A 501 -31.26 22.18 5.95
C ALA A 501 -31.96 21.05 5.19
N ILE A 502 -31.59 19.79 5.43
CA ILE A 502 -32.22 18.62 4.81
C ILE A 502 -33.49 18.21 5.52
N GLY A 503 -33.54 18.35 6.84
CA GLY A 503 -34.75 18.13 7.64
C GLY A 503 -35.29 16.70 7.62
N LEU A 504 -34.44 15.68 7.52
CA LEU A 504 -34.85 14.28 7.43
C LEU A 504 -34.31 13.45 8.61
N PRO A 505 -34.94 12.30 8.93
CA PRO A 505 -34.41 11.38 9.92
C PRO A 505 -32.95 11.06 9.67
N THR A 506 -32.10 11.31 10.67
CA THR A 506 -30.63 11.36 10.53
C THR A 506 -29.94 10.41 11.48
N LEU A 507 -28.97 9.65 10.95
CA LEU A 507 -28.01 8.86 11.71
C LEU A 507 -26.63 9.48 11.61
N VAL A 508 -26.08 9.95 12.72
CA VAL A 508 -24.69 10.40 12.85
C VAL A 508 -23.85 9.23 13.33
N ILE A 509 -22.88 8.83 12.53
CA ILE A 509 -21.97 7.71 12.83
C ILE A 509 -20.62 8.27 13.25
N VAL A 510 -20.13 7.85 14.42
CA VAL A 510 -18.85 8.28 14.98
C VAL A 510 -17.91 7.10 15.23
N PRO A 511 -16.58 7.29 15.13
CA PRO A 511 -15.62 6.18 15.31
C PRO A 511 -15.49 5.72 16.77
N LYS A 512 -15.68 6.60 17.74
CA LYS A 512 -15.49 6.33 19.17
C LYS A 512 -16.67 6.83 19.99
N THR A 513 -16.99 6.12 21.06
CA THR A 513 -18.11 6.46 21.97
C THR A 513 -17.94 7.81 22.67
N ALA A 514 -16.71 8.27 22.88
CA ALA A 514 -16.43 9.59 23.46
C ALA A 514 -16.99 10.74 22.60
N LEU A 515 -17.00 10.58 21.26
CA LEU A 515 -17.52 11.58 20.34
C LEU A 515 -19.06 11.68 20.34
N ILE A 516 -19.78 10.67 20.85
CA ILE A 516 -21.25 10.69 20.96
C ILE A 516 -21.69 11.86 21.83
N ALA A 517 -21.06 12.04 22.99
CA ALA A 517 -21.41 13.11 23.91
C ALA A 517 -21.13 14.50 23.32
N GLN A 518 -20.02 14.63 22.60
CA GLN A 518 -19.63 15.85 21.90
C GLN A 518 -20.65 16.22 20.82
N TRP A 519 -20.98 15.28 19.94
CA TRP A 519 -21.98 15.48 18.89
C TRP A 519 -23.33 15.84 19.49
N LYS A 520 -23.74 15.11 20.52
CA LYS A 520 -25.03 15.38 21.21
C LYS A 520 -25.11 16.81 21.75
N SER A 521 -24.07 17.23 22.45
CA SER A 521 -24.01 18.61 23.00
C SER A 521 -24.03 19.67 21.89
N GLN A 522 -23.34 19.43 20.76
CA GLN A 522 -23.34 20.37 19.64
C GLN A 522 -24.70 20.41 18.93
N LEU A 523 -25.34 19.25 18.70
CA LEU A 523 -26.66 19.22 18.10
C LEU A 523 -27.73 19.90 19.01
N GLU A 524 -27.70 19.67 20.31
CA GLU A 524 -28.57 20.35 21.29
C GLU A 524 -28.35 21.86 21.29
N ARG A 525 -27.12 22.32 21.08
CA ARG A 525 -26.77 23.75 20.99
C ARG A 525 -27.24 24.40 19.69
N PHE A 526 -27.08 23.71 18.55
CA PHE A 526 -27.24 24.29 17.20
C PHE A 526 -28.58 23.95 16.53
N LEU A 527 -29.37 23.01 17.07
CA LEU A 527 -30.66 22.64 16.49
C LEU A 527 -31.82 23.04 17.41
N ASP A 528 -32.88 23.55 16.78
CA ASP A 528 -34.20 23.66 17.34
C ASP A 528 -35.11 22.64 16.66
N ILE A 529 -35.56 21.63 17.40
CA ILE A 529 -36.26 20.47 16.84
C ILE A 529 -37.69 20.48 17.40
N THR A 530 -38.70 20.59 16.54
CA THR A 530 -40.10 20.47 16.93
C THR A 530 -40.49 18.98 16.91
N ASP A 531 -40.91 18.46 18.06
CA ASP A 531 -41.39 17.10 18.18
C ASP A 531 -42.86 16.95 17.74
N ASN A 532 -43.06 16.49 16.52
CA ASN A 532 -44.40 16.23 15.99
C ASN A 532 -44.79 14.74 16.09
N ARG A 533 -44.02 13.91 16.81
CA ARG A 533 -44.31 12.49 16.97
C ARG A 533 -45.49 12.29 17.89
N GLU A 534 -46.32 11.27 17.60
CA GLU A 534 -47.31 10.86 18.54
C GLU A 534 -46.66 10.36 19.83
N PRO A 535 -47.17 10.82 21.01
CA PRO A 535 -46.60 10.39 22.27
C PRO A 535 -46.79 8.91 22.48
N VAL A 536 -45.72 8.23 22.88
CA VAL A 536 -45.74 6.78 23.17
C VAL A 536 -46.72 6.53 24.31
N ARG A 537 -47.65 5.63 24.08
CA ARG A 537 -48.68 5.24 25.03
C ARG A 537 -48.34 3.91 25.69
N THR A 538 -48.69 3.78 26.96
CA THR A 538 -48.65 2.47 27.66
C THR A 538 -49.69 1.51 27.09
N PRO A 539 -49.61 0.19 27.33
CA PRO A 539 -50.67 -0.77 26.94
C PRO A 539 -52.07 -0.41 27.45
N LYS A 540 -52.17 0.41 28.49
CA LYS A 540 -53.42 0.92 29.03
C LYS A 540 -53.88 2.27 28.44
N GLY A 541 -53.30 2.72 27.29
CA GLY A 541 -53.66 3.93 26.55
C GLY A 541 -53.17 5.23 27.13
N ARG A 542 -52.53 5.27 28.33
CA ARG A 542 -51.98 6.48 28.94
C ARG A 542 -50.66 6.88 28.29
N ILE A 543 -50.40 8.20 28.21
CA ILE A 543 -49.08 8.69 27.72
C ILE A 543 -47.98 8.14 28.64
N SER A 544 -46.98 7.48 28.05
CA SER A 544 -45.84 6.97 28.80
C SER A 544 -45.00 8.13 29.40
N LYS A 545 -44.60 7.97 30.66
CA LYS A 545 -43.62 8.91 31.27
C LYS A 545 -42.26 8.90 30.62
N ARG A 546 -41.94 7.81 29.89
CA ARG A 546 -40.69 7.68 29.14
C ARG A 546 -40.96 7.90 27.65
N GLN A 547 -40.83 9.14 27.22
CA GLN A 547 -40.84 9.44 25.78
C GLN A 547 -39.44 9.26 25.18
N PRO A 548 -39.32 8.89 23.90
CA PRO A 548 -38.03 8.85 23.23
C PRO A 548 -37.43 10.25 23.16
N PRO A 549 -36.11 10.41 23.34
CA PRO A 549 -35.46 11.71 23.27
C PRO A 549 -35.58 12.33 21.87
N LEU A 550 -35.36 13.64 21.73
CA LEU A 550 -35.26 14.27 20.39
C LEU A 550 -33.96 13.85 19.69
N ILE A 551 -32.86 13.76 20.44
CA ILE A 551 -31.58 13.31 19.97
C ILE A 551 -31.20 12.04 20.74
N GLY A 552 -31.20 10.90 20.02
CA GLY A 552 -30.92 9.60 20.59
C GLY A 552 -29.43 9.27 20.66
N GLN A 553 -29.10 8.19 21.37
CA GLN A 553 -27.74 7.70 21.56
C GLN A 553 -27.69 6.18 21.47
N ILE A 554 -26.74 5.64 20.68
CA ILE A 554 -26.52 4.21 20.52
C ILE A 554 -25.03 3.92 20.69
N GLY A 555 -24.66 3.30 21.82
CA GLY A 555 -23.28 3.00 22.18
C GLY A 555 -22.90 3.53 23.56
N GLY A 556 -21.73 3.10 24.06
CA GLY A 556 -21.27 3.47 25.41
C GLY A 556 -22.14 2.90 26.52
N GLY A 557 -22.72 1.71 26.35
CA GLY A 557 -23.61 1.08 27.32
C GLY A 557 -25.03 1.65 27.34
N LYS A 558 -25.37 2.58 26.44
CA LYS A 558 -26.70 3.17 26.32
C LYS A 558 -27.29 2.91 24.93
N THR A 559 -28.59 2.61 24.89
CA THR A 559 -29.37 2.52 23.66
C THR A 559 -30.69 3.23 23.89
N ALA A 560 -30.79 4.46 23.37
CA ALA A 560 -32.00 5.28 23.41
C ALA A 560 -32.22 5.84 22.02
N ILE A 561 -33.06 5.17 21.23
CA ILE A 561 -33.30 5.50 19.82
C ILE A 561 -34.39 6.57 19.75
N SER A 562 -34.10 7.64 19.04
CA SER A 562 -35.02 8.74 18.75
C SER A 562 -35.83 8.49 17.49
N ARG A 563 -35.18 7.99 16.43
CA ARG A 563 -35.66 7.96 15.04
C ARG A 563 -35.90 9.33 14.39
N LEU A 564 -35.54 10.41 15.07
CA LEU A 564 -35.38 11.74 14.47
C LEU A 564 -33.91 11.98 14.15
N ILE A 565 -33.11 12.12 15.18
CA ILE A 565 -31.65 12.24 15.06
C ILE A 565 -31.01 11.28 16.06
N ASP A 566 -30.23 10.34 15.58
CA ASP A 566 -29.54 9.39 16.42
C ASP A 566 -28.04 9.44 16.19
N ILE A 567 -27.25 9.37 17.26
CA ILE A 567 -25.80 9.35 17.23
C ILE A 567 -25.33 7.97 17.67
N ALA A 568 -24.57 7.30 16.84
CA ALA A 568 -24.11 5.94 17.10
C ALA A 568 -22.61 5.76 16.87
N SER A 569 -21.97 4.94 17.72
CA SER A 569 -20.65 4.42 17.34
C SER A 569 -20.81 3.31 16.31
N PHE A 570 -19.95 3.23 15.30
CA PHE A 570 -20.09 2.26 14.22
C PHE A 570 -20.08 0.79 14.72
N GLN A 571 -19.35 0.50 15.83
CA GLN A 571 -19.35 -0.81 16.46
C GLN A 571 -20.74 -1.21 17.02
N SER A 572 -21.57 -0.21 17.34
CA SER A 572 -22.92 -0.44 17.89
C SER A 572 -23.97 -0.68 16.80
N LEU A 573 -23.64 -0.47 15.53
CA LEU A 573 -24.55 -0.57 14.39
C LEU A 573 -24.58 -1.94 13.73
N SER A 574 -23.64 -2.83 14.08
CA SER A 574 -23.57 -4.20 13.59
C SER A 574 -23.77 -5.23 14.71
N GLY A 575 -24.13 -6.44 14.34
CA GLY A 575 -24.26 -7.60 15.22
C GLY A 575 -23.90 -8.86 14.47
N LYS A 576 -23.88 -9.99 15.15
CA LYS A 576 -23.73 -11.30 14.53
C LYS A 576 -25.11 -11.94 14.37
N ASP A 577 -25.34 -12.56 13.22
CA ASP A 577 -26.48 -13.42 13.00
C ASP A 577 -26.39 -14.63 13.92
N PRO A 578 -27.43 -14.93 14.73
CA PRO A 578 -27.38 -16.03 15.66
C PRO A 578 -27.30 -17.43 14.98
N GLN A 579 -27.72 -17.53 13.72
CA GLN A 579 -27.77 -18.79 12.99
C GLN A 579 -26.51 -19.02 12.15
N THR A 580 -26.04 -17.99 11.45
CA THR A 580 -24.89 -18.11 10.53
C THR A 580 -23.56 -17.63 11.14
N GLY A 581 -23.63 -16.85 12.22
CA GLY A 581 -22.46 -16.20 12.84
C GLY A 581 -21.89 -15.04 12.02
N GLU A 582 -22.47 -14.72 10.88
CA GLU A 582 -22.05 -13.62 10.01
C GLU A 582 -22.37 -12.26 10.63
N SER A 583 -21.58 -11.27 10.28
CA SER A 583 -21.82 -9.89 10.73
C SER A 583 -22.92 -9.27 9.87
N LEU A 584 -23.95 -8.72 10.52
CA LEU A 584 -25.05 -8.01 9.87
C LEU A 584 -25.23 -6.61 10.44
N ALA A 585 -25.63 -5.66 9.59
CA ALA A 585 -26.09 -4.36 10.06
C ALA A 585 -27.42 -4.50 10.80
N LYS A 586 -27.58 -3.75 11.89
CA LYS A 586 -28.84 -3.75 12.62
C LYS A 586 -29.96 -3.13 11.79
N GLU A 587 -31.15 -3.70 11.87
CA GLU A 587 -32.28 -3.37 11.02
C GLU A 587 -32.66 -1.88 11.06
N PHE A 588 -32.60 -1.25 12.23
CA PHE A 588 -32.95 0.17 12.38
C PHE A 588 -32.06 1.13 11.56
N VAL A 589 -30.89 0.69 11.08
CA VAL A 589 -30.04 1.50 10.17
C VAL A 589 -30.80 1.88 8.90
N ARG A 590 -31.78 1.08 8.50
CA ARG A 590 -32.62 1.30 7.32
C ARG A 590 -33.71 2.39 7.52
N ASP A 591 -33.86 2.90 8.73
CA ASP A 591 -34.92 3.88 9.04
C ASP A 591 -34.51 5.31 8.68
N TYR A 592 -33.23 5.59 8.45
CA TYR A 592 -32.70 6.93 8.23
C TYR A 592 -32.58 7.29 6.77
N SER A 593 -32.92 8.55 6.44
CA SER A 593 -32.82 9.13 5.10
C SER A 593 -31.57 9.97 4.91
N LEU A 594 -30.91 10.36 6.00
CA LEU A 594 -29.62 11.06 6.01
C LEU A 594 -28.64 10.32 6.92
N ILE A 595 -27.43 10.10 6.41
CA ILE A 595 -26.30 9.57 7.19
C ILE A 595 -25.17 10.59 7.16
N ILE A 596 -24.63 10.92 8.32
CA ILE A 596 -23.41 11.69 8.48
C ILE A 596 -22.35 10.79 9.12
N CYS A 597 -21.27 10.52 8.39
CA CYS A 597 -20.11 9.76 8.89
C CYS A 597 -19.03 10.74 9.35
N ASP A 598 -18.86 10.92 10.65
CA ASP A 598 -17.75 11.71 11.18
C ASP A 598 -16.46 10.89 11.18
N GLU A 599 -15.34 11.56 10.92
CA GLU A 599 -14.02 10.96 10.67
C GLU A 599 -14.12 9.75 9.75
N CYS A 600 -14.78 9.96 8.61
CA CYS A 600 -15.13 8.91 7.65
C CYS A 600 -13.93 8.14 7.10
N HIS A 601 -12.70 8.62 7.28
CA HIS A 601 -11.49 7.87 6.94
C HIS A 601 -11.39 6.53 7.72
N HIS A 602 -12.16 6.32 8.78
CA HIS A 602 -12.34 5.03 9.42
C HIS A 602 -13.33 4.09 8.68
N ALA A 603 -14.01 4.56 7.62
CA ALA A 603 -15.08 3.82 6.92
C ALA A 603 -14.65 2.52 6.22
N ALA A 604 -13.36 2.33 5.97
CA ALA A 604 -12.85 1.07 5.44
C ALA A 604 -12.74 -0.05 6.51
N ALA A 605 -13.20 0.19 7.73
CA ALA A 605 -13.41 -0.90 8.69
C ALA A 605 -14.59 -1.76 8.20
N PRO A 606 -14.48 -3.10 8.20
CA PRO A 606 -15.50 -4.00 7.65
C PRO A 606 -16.91 -3.77 8.22
N GLN A 607 -16.99 -3.34 9.48
CA GLN A 607 -18.27 -3.05 10.14
C GLN A 607 -18.97 -1.81 9.57
N LEU A 608 -18.22 -0.75 9.27
CA LEU A 608 -18.82 0.46 8.71
C LEU A 608 -19.14 0.30 7.22
N GLU A 609 -18.32 -0.46 6.48
CA GLU A 609 -18.65 -0.88 5.12
C GLU A 609 -20.02 -1.58 5.09
N LEU A 610 -20.21 -2.57 5.98
CA LEU A 610 -21.47 -3.31 6.10
C LEU A 610 -22.65 -2.39 6.38
N VAL A 611 -22.51 -1.44 7.30
CA VAL A 611 -23.55 -0.48 7.65
C VAL A 611 -23.90 0.41 6.44
N LEU A 612 -22.93 0.97 5.75
CA LEU A 612 -23.15 1.86 4.60
C LEU A 612 -23.77 1.13 3.40
N LYS A 613 -23.39 -0.14 3.17
CA LYS A 613 -23.97 -1.01 2.14
C LYS A 613 -25.38 -1.48 2.46
N SER A 614 -25.83 -1.36 3.71
CA SER A 614 -27.17 -1.80 4.15
C SER A 614 -28.13 -0.63 4.37
N ALA A 615 -27.66 0.61 4.22
CA ALA A 615 -28.44 1.81 4.52
C ALA A 615 -29.01 2.42 3.23
N PRO A 616 -30.33 2.35 2.98
CA PRO A 616 -30.96 2.94 1.81
C PRO A 616 -31.18 4.46 1.96
N ALA A 617 -30.33 5.14 2.71
CA ALA A 617 -30.42 6.58 2.94
C ALA A 617 -30.27 7.35 1.62
N LYS A 618 -31.08 8.40 1.45
CA LYS A 618 -30.99 9.26 0.27
C LYS A 618 -29.68 10.07 0.30
N TYR A 619 -29.36 10.65 1.46
CA TYR A 619 -28.17 11.47 1.63
C TYR A 619 -27.12 10.76 2.48
N VAL A 620 -25.85 10.78 2.02
CA VAL A 620 -24.72 10.23 2.77
C VAL A 620 -23.54 11.18 2.69
N TYR A 621 -23.18 11.81 3.79
CA TYR A 621 -22.06 12.73 3.87
C TYR A 621 -20.95 12.22 4.78
N GLY A 622 -19.73 12.19 4.25
CA GLY A 622 -18.52 11.92 5.00
C GLY A 622 -17.85 13.22 5.45
N LEU A 623 -17.48 13.31 6.71
CA LEU A 623 -16.70 14.42 7.28
C LEU A 623 -15.33 13.88 7.67
N SER A 624 -14.24 14.52 7.23
CA SER A 624 -12.87 14.10 7.60
C SER A 624 -11.92 15.29 7.61
N ALA A 625 -10.90 15.22 8.47
CA ALA A 625 -9.76 16.14 8.40
C ALA A 625 -8.76 15.72 7.33
N THR A 626 -8.65 14.42 7.08
CA THR A 626 -7.72 13.79 6.16
C THR A 626 -8.44 12.65 5.44
N PRO A 627 -9.01 12.87 4.25
CA PRO A 627 -9.67 11.81 3.50
C PRO A 627 -8.66 10.76 2.99
N GLU A 628 -7.38 11.13 2.89
CA GLU A 628 -6.31 10.21 2.54
C GLU A 628 -5.97 9.29 3.71
N ARG A 629 -5.91 7.99 3.45
CA ARG A 629 -5.58 6.95 4.44
C ARG A 629 -4.15 6.48 4.27
N SER A 630 -3.46 6.29 5.39
CA SER A 630 -2.09 5.74 5.41
C SER A 630 -1.98 4.31 4.87
N ASP A 631 -3.08 3.55 4.95
CA ASP A 631 -3.17 2.18 4.42
C ASP A 631 -3.52 2.14 2.92
N GLY A 632 -3.87 3.29 2.30
CA GLY A 632 -4.20 3.40 0.88
C GLY A 632 -5.64 3.02 0.52
N LEU A 633 -6.53 2.79 1.49
CA LEU A 633 -7.95 2.43 1.29
C LEU A 633 -8.87 3.62 1.01
N THR A 634 -8.32 4.79 0.68
CA THR A 634 -9.08 6.00 0.34
C THR A 634 -10.13 5.77 -0.76
N ARG A 635 -9.83 4.84 -1.69
CA ARG A 635 -10.75 4.51 -2.78
C ARG A 635 -12.04 3.84 -2.28
N ALA A 636 -11.95 2.97 -1.28
CA ALA A 636 -13.12 2.37 -0.64
C ALA A 636 -14.04 3.43 -0.03
N LEU A 637 -13.45 4.42 0.61
CA LEU A 637 -14.18 5.53 1.21
C LEU A 637 -15.03 6.30 0.18
N SER A 638 -14.42 6.65 -0.96
CA SER A 638 -15.14 7.33 -2.04
C SER A 638 -16.25 6.46 -2.66
N MET A 639 -16.06 5.15 -2.71
CA MET A 639 -17.10 4.23 -3.20
C MET A 639 -18.30 4.14 -2.22
N LEU A 640 -18.06 4.23 -0.91
CA LEU A 640 -19.09 4.07 0.13
C LEU A 640 -19.82 5.37 0.43
N CYS A 641 -19.08 6.49 0.56
CA CYS A 641 -19.64 7.80 0.96
C CYS A 641 -19.81 8.78 -0.21
N GLY A 642 -19.44 8.40 -1.43
CA GLY A 642 -19.34 9.30 -2.56
C GLY A 642 -17.97 9.99 -2.68
N PRO A 643 -17.71 10.70 -3.80
CA PRO A 643 -16.44 11.38 -4.03
C PRO A 643 -16.22 12.58 -3.09
N VAL A 644 -14.97 13.03 -2.97
CA VAL A 644 -14.66 14.28 -2.27
C VAL A 644 -15.28 15.45 -3.06
N ARG A 645 -16.23 16.17 -2.44
CA ARG A 645 -16.96 17.30 -3.01
C ARG A 645 -16.30 18.63 -2.73
N TYR A 646 -15.72 18.75 -1.54
CA TYR A 646 -15.05 19.97 -1.12
C TYR A 646 -13.80 19.66 -0.27
N VAL A 647 -12.75 20.44 -0.52
CA VAL A 647 -11.51 20.40 0.27
C VAL A 647 -11.21 21.80 0.74
N VAL A 648 -11.21 21.99 2.05
CA VAL A 648 -10.79 23.25 2.66
C VAL A 648 -9.27 23.30 2.66
N ASP A 649 -8.69 24.31 2.01
CA ASP A 649 -7.25 24.51 2.03
C ASP A 649 -6.77 24.99 3.40
N PRO A 650 -5.89 24.25 4.11
CA PRO A 650 -5.42 24.63 5.44
C PRO A 650 -4.65 25.96 5.48
N LYS A 651 -4.03 26.36 4.36
CA LYS A 651 -3.28 27.64 4.26
C LYS A 651 -4.22 28.81 4.20
N THR A 652 -5.25 28.72 3.37
CA THR A 652 -6.29 29.76 3.29
C THR A 652 -6.97 29.94 4.64
N GLN A 653 -7.26 28.84 5.34
CA GLN A 653 -7.80 28.92 6.70
C GLN A 653 -6.83 29.62 7.67
N ALA A 654 -5.52 29.34 7.59
CA ALA A 654 -4.53 29.99 8.48
C ALA A 654 -4.51 31.50 8.28
N ILE A 655 -4.52 31.95 7.02
CA ILE A 655 -4.55 33.38 6.67
C ILE A 655 -5.82 34.05 7.22
N GLN A 656 -6.97 33.40 7.04
CA GLN A 656 -8.26 33.93 7.50
C GLN A 656 -8.36 34.01 9.03
N GLN A 657 -7.72 33.06 9.74
CA GLN A 657 -7.68 33.07 11.21
C GLN A 657 -6.73 34.13 11.77
N GLY A 658 -5.79 34.64 10.99
CA GLY A 658 -4.76 35.57 11.44
C GLY A 658 -3.75 34.95 12.42
N ILE A 659 -3.72 33.62 12.55
CA ILE A 659 -2.84 32.92 13.49
C ILE A 659 -1.54 32.54 12.75
N GLN A 660 -0.42 33.11 13.19
CA GLN A 660 0.89 32.74 12.69
C GLN A 660 1.23 31.29 13.09
N ARG A 661 1.72 30.48 12.16
CA ARG A 661 2.06 29.06 12.36
C ARG A 661 3.53 28.83 12.17
N ILE A 662 4.24 28.44 13.22
CA ILE A 662 5.70 28.32 13.26
C ILE A 662 6.09 26.90 13.62
N VAL A 663 7.11 26.35 12.94
CA VAL A 663 7.85 25.16 13.36
C VAL A 663 9.27 25.54 13.71
N ARG A 664 9.71 25.11 14.88
CA ARG A 664 11.09 25.22 15.36
C ARG A 664 11.74 23.84 15.34
N PRO A 665 12.51 23.48 14.29
CA PRO A 665 13.27 22.24 14.30
C PRO A 665 14.40 22.35 15.34
N ARG A 666 14.52 21.35 16.20
CA ARG A 666 15.58 21.16 17.17
C ARG A 666 16.46 20.01 16.73
N PHE A 667 17.60 20.31 16.12
CA PHE A 667 18.57 19.29 15.72
C PHE A 667 19.32 18.81 16.95
N THR A 668 19.16 17.51 17.27
CA THR A 668 19.60 16.98 18.55
C THR A 668 21.08 16.59 18.59
N GLY A 669 21.74 16.42 17.45
CA GLY A 669 23.13 15.98 17.36
C GLY A 669 23.42 14.58 17.97
N ILE A 670 22.38 13.83 18.32
CA ILE A 670 22.50 12.60 19.09
C ILE A 670 23.04 11.48 18.22
N ARG A 671 24.03 10.78 18.76
CA ARG A 671 24.54 9.53 18.22
C ARG A 671 24.12 8.40 19.15
N LEU A 672 23.24 7.53 18.71
CA LEU A 672 22.94 6.32 19.46
C LEU A 672 24.18 5.39 19.43
N PRO A 673 24.56 4.78 20.55
CA PRO A 673 25.54 3.70 20.51
C PRO A 673 25.08 2.65 19.51
N THR A 674 26.03 2.01 18.84
CA THR A 674 25.85 1.08 17.72
C THR A 674 24.62 0.19 17.91
N TYR A 675 23.55 0.46 17.17
CA TYR A 675 22.44 -0.47 17.09
C TYR A 675 22.74 -1.49 15.96
N GLU A 676 22.35 -2.74 16.18
CA GLU A 676 22.57 -3.79 15.19
C GLU A 676 21.90 -3.42 13.85
N PRO A 677 22.57 -3.63 12.71
CA PRO A 677 21.92 -3.51 11.41
C PRO A 677 20.64 -4.34 11.37
N GLY A 678 19.50 -3.70 11.15
CA GLY A 678 18.19 -4.38 11.18
C GLY A 678 17.37 -4.18 12.47
N ALA A 679 17.79 -3.33 13.39
CA ALA A 679 16.98 -2.97 14.56
C ALA A 679 15.62 -2.40 14.13
N SER A 680 14.55 -2.86 14.77
CA SER A 680 13.20 -2.41 14.51
C SER A 680 12.99 -0.95 14.95
N PHE A 681 12.02 -0.26 14.32
CA PHE A 681 11.60 1.09 14.72
C PHE A 681 11.37 1.21 16.23
N ASN A 682 10.73 0.21 16.85
CA ASN A 682 10.43 0.23 18.27
C ASN A 682 11.69 0.17 19.14
N GLN A 683 12.68 -0.63 18.77
CA GLN A 683 13.94 -0.73 19.51
C GLN A 683 14.73 0.57 19.45
N ILE A 684 14.82 1.17 18.26
CA ILE A 684 15.51 2.45 18.09
C ILE A 684 14.78 3.58 18.84
N LEU A 685 13.45 3.58 18.80
CA LEU A 685 12.65 4.55 19.54
C LEU A 685 12.82 4.42 21.05
N ASP A 686 12.91 3.19 21.58
CA ASP A 686 13.11 2.97 23.01
C ASP A 686 14.48 3.50 23.47
N LEU A 687 15.53 3.33 22.66
CA LEU A 687 16.86 3.94 22.90
C LEU A 687 16.80 5.46 22.89
N LEU A 688 16.07 6.05 21.96
CA LEU A 688 15.91 7.49 21.85
C LEU A 688 15.19 8.08 23.08
N CYS A 689 14.17 7.40 23.58
CA CYS A 689 13.37 7.85 24.72
C CYS A 689 14.16 7.89 26.06
N VAL A 690 15.25 7.15 26.18
CA VAL A 690 16.10 7.17 27.39
C VAL A 690 17.33 8.08 27.27
N HIS A 691 17.48 8.78 26.15
CA HIS A 691 18.66 9.62 25.91
C HIS A 691 18.58 10.92 26.73
N ALA A 692 19.46 11.07 27.72
CA ALA A 692 19.40 12.14 28.71
C ALA A 692 19.49 13.56 28.09
N ALA A 693 20.46 13.83 27.21
CA ALA A 693 20.62 15.16 26.59
C ALA A 693 19.42 15.58 25.73
N ARG A 694 18.79 14.61 25.06
CA ARG A 694 17.58 14.84 24.27
C ARG A 694 16.38 15.20 25.15
N ASN A 695 16.20 14.44 26.22
CA ASN A 695 15.13 14.68 27.18
C ASN A 695 15.31 16.03 27.85
N GLU A 696 16.56 16.42 28.19
CA GLU A 696 16.88 17.72 28.73
C GLU A 696 16.49 18.87 27.77
N ALA A 697 16.85 18.79 26.50
CA ALA A 697 16.45 19.77 25.50
C ALA A 697 14.91 19.91 25.40
N ILE A 698 14.16 18.79 25.50
CA ILE A 698 12.69 18.83 25.50
C ILE A 698 12.16 19.55 26.73
N ILE A 699 12.76 19.31 27.89
CA ILE A 699 12.37 19.97 29.15
C ILE A 699 12.69 21.46 29.11
N GLU A 700 13.87 21.86 28.64
CA GLU A 700 14.26 23.26 28.50
C GLU A 700 13.30 24.03 27.59
N ASP A 701 13.00 23.50 26.41
CA ASP A 701 12.04 24.10 25.48
C ASP A 701 10.62 24.21 26.07
N ALA A 702 10.18 23.21 26.83
CA ALA A 702 8.86 23.23 27.48
C ALA A 702 8.79 24.29 28.59
N LEU A 703 9.87 24.43 29.37
CA LEU A 703 9.99 25.41 30.42
C LEU A 703 10.08 26.85 29.86
N GLU A 704 10.90 27.02 28.81
CA GLU A 704 11.00 28.32 28.11
C GLU A 704 9.63 28.74 27.54
N ALA A 705 8.90 27.81 26.91
CA ALA A 705 7.58 28.10 26.39
C ALA A 705 6.61 28.52 27.51
N ALA A 706 6.58 27.78 28.63
CA ALA A 706 5.72 28.10 29.77
C ALA A 706 6.11 29.46 30.41
N SER A 707 7.39 29.78 30.59
CA SER A 707 7.87 31.06 31.13
C SER A 707 7.55 32.25 30.24
N ASN A 708 7.43 32.02 28.93
CA ASN A 708 6.98 33.02 27.95
C ASN A 708 5.44 33.16 27.88
N GLY A 709 4.71 32.60 28.84
CA GLY A 709 3.25 32.69 28.92
C GLY A 709 2.53 31.81 27.89
N ARG A 710 3.17 30.78 27.36
CA ARG A 710 2.59 29.87 26.41
C ARG A 710 2.05 28.61 27.10
N HIS A 711 1.27 27.81 26.36
CA HIS A 711 0.63 26.61 26.87
C HIS A 711 1.22 25.37 26.14
N PRO A 712 2.32 24.80 26.63
CA PRO A 712 3.00 23.71 25.97
C PRO A 712 2.33 22.36 26.23
N LEU A 713 2.20 21.58 25.14
CA LEU A 713 1.80 20.19 25.12
C LEU A 713 2.94 19.34 24.61
N VAL A 714 3.48 18.45 25.45
CA VAL A 714 4.56 17.52 25.12
C VAL A 714 3.95 16.16 24.76
N LEU A 715 4.27 15.67 23.56
CA LEU A 715 3.73 14.40 23.06
C LEU A 715 4.79 13.31 22.93
N SER A 716 4.52 12.16 23.52
CA SER A 716 5.32 10.96 23.38
C SER A 716 4.49 9.76 22.93
N LYS A 717 5.10 8.85 22.13
CA LYS A 717 4.54 7.53 21.79
C LYS A 717 4.74 6.49 22.89
N ARG A 718 5.58 6.78 23.87
CA ARG A 718 5.94 5.85 24.96
C ARG A 718 5.47 6.40 26.30
N LYS A 719 4.72 5.57 27.02
CA LYS A 719 4.26 5.89 28.39
C LYS A 719 5.44 6.18 29.31
N LYS A 720 6.41 5.28 29.36
CA LYS A 720 7.63 5.43 30.21
C LYS A 720 8.39 6.72 29.91
N HIS A 721 8.42 7.14 28.64
CA HIS A 721 9.04 8.39 28.25
C HIS A 721 8.23 9.60 28.74
N ALA A 722 6.90 9.55 28.61
CA ALA A 722 6.04 10.62 29.15
C ALA A 722 6.17 10.76 30.67
N GLU A 723 6.23 9.64 31.40
CA GLU A 723 6.46 9.60 32.84
C GLU A 723 7.84 10.15 33.22
N GLU A 724 8.89 9.82 32.47
CA GLU A 724 10.25 10.32 32.69
C GLU A 724 10.34 11.83 32.44
N LEU A 725 9.76 12.34 31.37
CA LEU A 725 9.70 13.78 31.10
C LEU A 725 8.93 14.53 32.22
N CYS A 726 7.86 13.93 32.74
CA CYS A 726 7.10 14.46 33.84
C CYS A 726 7.96 14.53 35.13
N ARG A 727 8.69 13.44 35.43
CA ARG A 727 9.61 13.35 36.57
C ARG A 727 10.73 14.41 36.48
N LEU A 728 11.28 14.64 35.29
CA LEU A 728 12.30 15.66 35.06
C LEU A 728 11.74 17.07 35.29
N LEU A 729 10.53 17.37 34.83
CA LEU A 729 9.85 18.66 35.11
C LEU A 729 9.61 18.85 36.60
N GLN A 730 9.16 17.82 37.33
CA GLN A 730 8.97 17.85 38.78
C GLN A 730 10.28 18.11 39.54
N SER A 731 11.39 17.48 39.10
CA SER A 731 12.71 17.74 39.72
C SER A 731 13.20 19.16 39.55
N ARG A 732 12.62 19.95 38.60
CA ARG A 732 12.87 21.35 38.36
C ARG A 732 11.85 22.28 39.09
N GLY A 733 11.00 21.72 39.94
CA GLY A 733 10.03 22.45 40.74
C GLY A 733 8.74 22.81 40.02
N HIS A 734 8.44 22.19 38.87
CA HIS A 734 7.19 22.41 38.14
C HIS A 734 6.18 21.28 38.41
N GLU A 735 4.91 21.58 38.26
CA GLU A 735 3.80 20.61 38.40
C GLU A 735 3.17 20.32 37.04
N PRO A 736 3.75 19.39 36.21
CA PRO A 736 3.18 19.04 34.95
C PRO A 736 1.92 18.19 35.12
N ILE A 737 1.04 18.25 34.12
CA ILE A 737 -0.16 17.40 34.03
C ILE A 737 0.15 16.19 33.14
N LEU A 738 0.18 15.01 33.74
CA LEU A 738 0.44 13.77 33.00
C LEU A 738 -0.87 13.14 32.51
N LEU A 739 -0.95 12.83 31.20
CA LEU A 739 -2.07 12.14 30.58
C LEU A 739 -1.58 10.88 29.85
N THR A 740 -1.85 9.69 30.42
CA THR A 740 -1.51 8.39 29.83
C THR A 740 -2.72 7.45 29.76
N GLY A 741 -2.68 6.43 28.91
CA GLY A 741 -3.82 5.53 28.69
C GLY A 741 -4.20 4.62 29.87
N GLU A 742 -3.33 4.50 30.87
CA GLU A 742 -3.57 3.65 32.05
C GLU A 742 -4.18 4.39 33.24
N ILE A 743 -4.35 5.70 33.16
CA ILE A 743 -5.08 6.45 34.18
C ILE A 743 -6.53 5.95 34.22
N ASP A 744 -7.04 5.65 35.41
CA ASP A 744 -8.43 5.22 35.57
C ASP A 744 -9.42 6.17 34.87
N ALA A 745 -10.43 5.61 34.24
CA ALA A 745 -11.39 6.37 33.43
C ALA A 745 -12.07 7.49 34.24
N LYS A 746 -12.29 7.28 35.54
CA LYS A 746 -12.89 8.27 36.45
C LYS A 746 -11.91 9.42 36.74
N GLU A 747 -10.67 9.09 37.04
CA GLU A 747 -9.58 10.02 37.28
C GLU A 747 -9.26 10.84 36.03
N ARG A 748 -9.14 10.18 34.88
CA ARG A 748 -8.96 10.83 33.58
C ARG A 748 -10.08 11.86 33.29
N LYS A 749 -11.33 11.47 33.55
CA LYS A 749 -12.46 12.38 33.38
C LYS A 749 -12.40 13.58 34.32
N ALA A 750 -11.91 13.40 35.53
CA ALA A 750 -11.71 14.49 36.49
C ALA A 750 -10.61 15.45 36.03
N ILE A 751 -9.46 14.93 35.60
CA ILE A 751 -8.34 15.70 35.04
C ILE A 751 -8.83 16.51 33.81
N LEU A 752 -9.48 15.85 32.85
CA LEU A 752 -9.97 16.51 31.63
C LEU A 752 -10.99 17.64 31.94
N LYS A 753 -11.77 17.47 33.00
CA LYS A 753 -12.72 18.49 33.46
C LYS A 753 -12.03 19.69 34.11
N SER A 754 -10.87 19.47 34.75
CA SER A 754 -10.11 20.57 35.41
C SER A 754 -9.17 21.30 34.43
N LEU A 755 -8.82 20.73 33.27
CA LEU A 755 -7.90 21.37 32.33
C LEU A 755 -8.27 22.81 31.94
N PRO A 756 -9.54 23.16 31.65
CA PRO A 756 -9.89 24.53 31.33
C PRO A 756 -9.58 25.55 32.45
N SER A 757 -9.55 25.14 33.71
CA SER A 757 -9.22 26.04 34.83
C SER A 757 -7.73 26.40 34.93
N PHE A 758 -6.87 25.65 34.23
CA PHE A 758 -5.43 25.90 34.23
C PHE A 758 -4.95 26.83 33.10
N GLU A 759 -5.86 27.45 32.38
CA GLU A 759 -5.54 28.37 31.27
C GLU A 759 -4.62 29.52 31.72
N HIS A 760 -4.82 30.09 32.93
CA HIS A 760 -4.01 31.18 33.43
C HIS A 760 -2.74 30.72 34.18
N GLU A 761 -2.55 29.41 34.38
CA GLU A 761 -1.40 28.90 35.13
C GLU A 761 -0.25 28.45 34.22
N HIS A 762 -0.41 28.48 32.90
CA HIS A 762 0.58 28.04 31.87
C HIS A 762 1.23 26.70 32.17
N ARG A 763 0.48 25.76 32.74
CA ARG A 763 0.97 24.42 33.11
C ARG A 763 1.37 23.62 31.87
N ILE A 764 2.47 22.87 32.01
CA ILE A 764 2.95 21.96 30.99
C ILE A 764 2.11 20.69 31.02
N ILE A 765 1.53 20.30 29.85
CA ILE A 765 0.81 19.04 29.69
C ILE A 765 1.72 18.04 29.01
N VAL A 766 1.93 16.87 29.62
CA VAL A 766 2.67 15.75 29.03
C VAL A 766 1.69 14.62 28.73
N ALA A 767 1.58 14.21 27.48
CA ALA A 767 0.56 13.24 27.07
C ALA A 767 1.12 12.15 26.15
N THR A 768 0.47 10.99 26.18
CA THR A 768 0.67 9.99 25.12
C THR A 768 -0.19 10.27 23.89
N GLU A 769 0.36 10.02 22.70
CA GLU A 769 -0.29 10.30 21.42
C GLU A 769 -1.70 9.69 21.32
N SER A 770 -1.91 8.48 21.84
CA SER A 770 -3.20 7.77 21.81
C SER A 770 -4.33 8.47 22.57
N LEU A 771 -4.02 9.29 23.56
CA LEU A 771 -5.04 10.00 24.36
C LEU A 771 -5.53 11.28 23.71
N LEU A 772 -4.75 11.87 22.83
CA LEU A 772 -5.19 13.05 22.09
C LEU A 772 -6.30 12.74 21.09
N ASP A 773 -6.40 11.49 20.65
CA ASP A 773 -7.48 11.03 19.75
C ASP A 773 -8.86 10.98 20.45
N GLU A 774 -8.94 11.04 21.78
CA GLU A 774 -10.13 10.73 22.56
C GLU A 774 -10.95 11.95 23.02
N GLY A 775 -11.07 12.99 22.19
CA GLY A 775 -11.94 14.13 22.52
C GLY A 775 -11.31 15.19 23.39
N PHE A 776 -9.97 15.23 23.44
CA PHE A 776 -9.19 16.29 24.08
C PHE A 776 -9.37 17.62 23.32
N ASP A 777 -9.99 18.58 23.94
CA ASP A 777 -10.37 19.87 23.35
C ASP A 777 -10.02 21.04 24.23
N LEU A 778 -8.84 21.62 24.01
CA LEU A 778 -8.36 22.82 24.69
C LEU A 778 -8.03 23.90 23.67
N SER A 779 -8.83 24.94 23.59
CA SER A 779 -8.67 26.03 22.62
C SER A 779 -7.45 26.91 22.89
N TYR A 780 -7.03 27.03 24.16
CA TYR A 780 -5.89 27.86 24.57
C TYR A 780 -4.53 27.29 24.23
N LEU A 781 -4.40 25.98 23.93
CA LEU A 781 -3.12 25.36 23.54
C LEU A 781 -2.53 26.03 22.32
N ASP A 782 -1.28 26.47 22.44
CA ASP A 782 -0.57 27.20 21.38
C ASP A 782 0.82 26.65 21.06
N THR A 783 1.35 25.73 21.86
CA THR A 783 2.69 25.15 21.67
C THR A 783 2.64 23.62 21.74
N LEU A 784 3.26 22.96 20.76
CA LEU A 784 3.37 21.50 20.66
C LEU A 784 4.83 21.07 20.59
N LEU A 785 5.26 20.19 21.49
CA LEU A 785 6.58 19.58 21.47
C LEU A 785 6.44 18.11 21.05
N ILE A 786 7.00 17.75 19.88
CA ILE A 786 6.94 16.39 19.33
C ILE A 786 8.10 15.58 19.89
N ALA A 787 7.96 15.07 21.11
CA ALA A 787 9.03 14.38 21.83
C ALA A 787 9.44 13.02 21.21
N THR A 788 8.63 12.44 20.34
CA THR A 788 8.97 11.20 19.62
C THR A 788 8.71 11.34 18.11
N PRO A 789 9.58 10.78 17.24
CA PRO A 789 9.44 10.90 15.79
C PRO A 789 8.10 10.36 15.25
N ILE A 790 7.44 11.13 14.41
CA ILE A 790 6.19 10.81 13.73
C ILE A 790 6.43 10.88 12.22
N SER A 791 5.83 9.97 11.43
CA SER A 791 6.02 9.93 9.97
C SER A 791 4.76 10.08 9.14
N TRP A 792 3.57 9.96 9.76
CA TRP A 792 2.31 9.97 9.03
C TRP A 792 1.68 11.36 9.00
N ASP A 793 1.37 11.84 7.79
CA ASP A 793 0.78 13.16 7.55
C ASP A 793 -0.52 13.39 8.32
N GLY A 794 -1.38 12.36 8.43
CA GLY A 794 -2.64 12.43 9.15
C GLY A 794 -2.47 12.66 10.64
N SER A 795 -1.50 11.99 11.28
CA SER A 795 -1.20 12.15 12.71
C SER A 795 -0.73 13.58 13.02
N ILE A 796 0.22 14.08 12.21
CA ILE A 796 0.71 15.47 12.37
C ILE A 796 -0.42 16.48 12.14
N THR A 797 -1.23 16.27 11.09
CA THR A 797 -2.37 17.16 10.79
C THR A 797 -3.38 17.19 11.93
N GLN A 798 -3.66 16.05 12.57
CA GLN A 798 -4.56 15.99 13.72
C GLN A 798 -3.97 16.65 14.96
N GLN A 799 -2.68 16.39 15.26
CA GLN A 799 -2.00 16.95 16.43
C GLN A 799 -1.81 18.47 16.29
N ALA A 800 -1.29 18.93 15.15
CA ALA A 800 -1.16 20.35 14.85
C ALA A 800 -2.53 21.05 14.79
N GLY A 801 -3.55 20.37 14.31
CA GLY A 801 -4.92 20.86 14.24
C GLY A 801 -5.53 21.18 15.60
N ARG A 802 -5.01 20.62 16.71
CA ARG A 802 -5.41 20.98 18.08
C ARG A 802 -5.00 22.40 18.41
N LEU A 803 -3.87 22.85 17.88
CA LEU A 803 -3.39 24.22 18.07
C LEU A 803 -4.17 25.25 17.22
N HIS A 804 -4.82 24.83 16.13
CA HIS A 804 -5.48 25.75 15.18
C HIS A 804 -6.86 26.26 15.65
N ARG A 805 -7.29 25.91 16.85
CA ARG A 805 -8.55 26.40 17.38
C ARG A 805 -8.41 27.86 17.77
N SER A 806 -9.40 28.66 17.36
CA SER A 806 -9.43 30.07 17.71
C SER A 806 -9.67 30.24 19.21
N HIS A 807 -8.91 31.08 19.81
CA HIS A 807 -9.02 31.47 21.22
C HIS A 807 -8.66 32.94 21.37
N GLU A 808 -9.29 33.61 22.31
CA GLU A 808 -9.05 35.03 22.56
C GLU A 808 -7.57 35.25 22.91
N GLY A 809 -6.93 36.23 22.28
CA GLY A 809 -5.51 36.54 22.50
C GLY A 809 -4.50 35.63 21.75
N LYS A 810 -4.95 34.57 21.10
CA LYS A 810 -4.04 33.63 20.41
C LYS A 810 -3.64 34.12 19.02
N GLN A 811 -2.42 34.66 18.91
CA GLN A 811 -1.88 35.23 17.68
C GLN A 811 -0.92 34.27 16.96
N ARG A 812 -0.29 33.31 17.68
CA ARG A 812 0.76 32.44 17.16
C ARG A 812 0.67 31.04 17.75
N VAL A 813 0.91 30.03 16.91
CA VAL A 813 1.11 28.64 17.33
C VAL A 813 2.48 28.14 16.93
N GLU A 814 3.13 27.37 17.81
CA GLU A 814 4.49 26.85 17.60
C GLU A 814 4.55 25.33 17.74
N ILE A 815 5.36 24.70 16.89
CA ILE A 815 5.71 23.29 16.98
C ILE A 815 7.21 23.17 17.16
N PHE A 816 7.66 22.55 18.24
CA PHE A 816 9.05 22.13 18.42
C PHE A 816 9.18 20.71 17.89
N ASP A 817 10.00 20.52 16.88
CA ASP A 817 10.22 19.24 16.21
C ASP A 817 11.66 18.78 16.42
N TYR A 818 11.86 17.76 17.25
CA TYR A 818 13.20 17.22 17.58
C TYR A 818 13.67 16.30 16.44
N VAL A 819 14.73 16.72 15.76
CA VAL A 819 15.25 16.14 14.53
C VAL A 819 16.53 15.36 14.80
N ASP A 820 16.47 14.04 14.71
CA ASP A 820 17.58 13.12 14.96
C ASP A 820 18.17 12.67 13.60
N LEU A 821 19.05 13.52 12.97
CA LEU A 821 19.58 13.30 11.63
C LEU A 821 20.50 12.09 11.52
N SER A 822 21.26 11.81 12.58
CA SER A 822 22.20 10.67 12.64
C SER A 822 21.51 9.30 12.48
N ILE A 823 20.16 9.27 12.58
CA ILE A 823 19.37 8.06 12.43
C ILE A 823 18.62 8.14 11.10
N PRO A 824 19.05 7.41 10.04
CA PRO A 824 18.51 7.56 8.68
C PRO A 824 17.00 7.36 8.58
N MET A 825 16.43 6.52 9.45
CA MET A 825 15.00 6.32 9.53
C MET A 825 14.27 7.58 10.00
N PHE A 826 14.75 8.25 11.05
CA PHE A 826 14.15 9.46 11.60
C PHE A 826 14.37 10.66 10.71
N ALA A 827 15.54 10.74 10.05
CA ALA A 827 15.80 11.72 9.02
C ALA A 827 14.76 11.67 7.88
N ARG A 828 14.47 10.48 7.35
CA ARG A 828 13.39 10.27 6.35
C ARG A 828 12.00 10.65 6.87
N MET A 829 11.73 10.38 8.15
CA MET A 829 10.46 10.78 8.78
C MET A 829 10.34 12.30 8.88
N TYR A 830 11.42 12.99 9.18
CA TYR A 830 11.45 14.45 9.20
C TYR A 830 11.21 15.06 7.81
N GLN A 831 11.81 14.53 6.77
CA GLN A 831 11.52 14.95 5.37
C GLN A 831 10.04 14.88 5.03
N LYS A 832 9.32 13.84 5.50
CA LYS A 832 7.86 13.72 5.33
C LYS A 832 7.13 14.81 6.14
N ARG A 833 7.55 15.07 7.38
CA ARG A 833 6.95 16.10 8.22
C ARG A 833 7.07 17.49 7.60
N LEU A 834 8.21 17.82 7.00
CA LEU A 834 8.41 19.10 6.30
C LEU A 834 7.34 19.33 5.21
N LYS A 835 7.02 18.29 4.42
CA LYS A 835 5.96 18.38 3.41
C LYS A 835 4.60 18.67 4.05
N THR A 836 4.31 18.04 5.18
CA THR A 836 3.05 18.25 5.92
C THR A 836 2.98 19.64 6.53
N TYR A 837 4.05 20.14 7.12
CA TYR A 837 4.12 21.51 7.63
C TYR A 837 3.86 22.54 6.52
N ALA A 838 4.49 22.34 5.37
CA ALA A 838 4.25 23.19 4.21
C ALA A 838 2.78 23.17 3.73
N LYS A 839 2.14 21.97 3.73
CA LYS A 839 0.69 21.85 3.42
C LYS A 839 -0.19 22.58 4.44
N LEU A 840 0.17 22.52 5.71
CA LEU A 840 -0.58 23.16 6.81
C LEU A 840 -0.34 24.67 6.95
N GLY A 841 0.55 25.24 6.13
CA GLY A 841 0.86 26.67 6.16
C GLY A 841 1.79 27.10 7.28
N TYR A 842 2.57 26.18 7.85
CA TYR A 842 3.62 26.52 8.80
C TYR A 842 4.84 27.09 8.11
N GLU A 843 5.43 28.07 8.78
CA GLU A 843 6.78 28.60 8.49
C GLU A 843 7.79 27.87 9.38
N VAL A 844 8.96 27.50 8.82
CA VAL A 844 10.01 26.78 9.55
C VAL A 844 11.12 27.74 9.90
N PHE A 845 11.43 27.86 11.20
CA PHE A 845 12.48 28.72 11.72
C PHE A 845 13.56 27.88 12.43
N ALA A 846 14.83 28.10 12.14
CA ALA A 846 15.90 27.44 12.90
C ALA A 846 16.09 28.08 14.29
N ALA A 847 16.62 27.26 15.20
CA ALA A 847 16.58 27.54 16.64
C ALA A 847 17.58 28.58 17.14
N ASN A 848 18.58 29.01 16.37
CA ASN A 848 19.73 29.74 16.89
C ASN A 848 19.89 31.22 16.45
N ASP A 849 18.85 31.86 15.92
CA ASP A 849 18.94 33.20 15.40
C ASP A 849 18.29 34.29 16.26
N ASN A 850 19.10 34.90 17.13
CA ASN A 850 18.85 36.25 17.66
C ASN A 850 19.19 37.38 16.67
N ARG A 851 19.46 37.05 15.38
CA ARG A 851 19.81 38.05 14.36
C ARG A 851 18.66 38.20 13.35
N GLN A 852 18.21 39.42 13.20
CA GLN A 852 17.01 39.80 12.43
C GLN A 852 17.11 39.65 10.91
N ASP A 853 18.25 39.24 10.32
CA ASP A 853 18.47 39.38 8.88
C ASP A 853 18.76 38.10 8.05
N ASP A 854 18.94 36.92 8.68
CA ASP A 854 19.10 35.68 7.92
C ASP A 854 17.85 34.77 8.12
N ARG A 855 16.78 35.06 7.41
CA ARG A 855 15.54 34.30 7.46
C ARG A 855 15.78 32.89 6.95
N ASN A 856 15.65 31.90 7.84
CA ASN A 856 15.58 30.51 7.43
C ASN A 856 14.38 30.30 6.50
N ILE A 857 14.65 29.95 5.27
CA ILE A 857 13.63 29.93 4.24
C ILE A 857 13.18 28.49 4.01
N LEU A 858 11.91 28.23 4.21
CA LEU A 858 11.26 27.06 3.63
C LEU A 858 11.19 27.26 2.11
N VAL A 859 12.12 26.62 1.38
CA VAL A 859 12.19 26.73 -0.06
C VAL A 859 11.23 25.74 -0.70
N ARG A 860 10.33 26.27 -1.55
CA ARG A 860 9.36 25.47 -2.30
C ARG A 860 9.83 25.25 -3.75
N SER A 861 9.29 24.24 -4.38
CA SER A 861 9.64 23.76 -5.71
C SER A 861 9.90 24.86 -6.77
N ALA A 862 9.09 25.91 -6.77
CA ALA A 862 9.16 26.96 -7.81
C ALA A 862 10.45 27.80 -7.77
N ARG A 863 11.12 27.90 -6.62
CA ARG A 863 12.31 28.76 -6.43
C ARG A 863 13.56 27.99 -6.03
N ALA A 864 13.48 26.66 -5.90
CA ALA A 864 14.56 25.89 -5.30
C ALA A 864 15.83 25.87 -6.16
N VAL A 865 15.69 25.71 -7.46
CA VAL A 865 16.83 25.63 -8.38
C VAL A 865 17.56 26.97 -8.46
N GLU A 866 16.81 28.08 -8.54
CA GLU A 866 17.38 29.44 -8.56
C GLU A 866 18.08 29.78 -7.24
N ALA A 867 17.46 29.45 -6.12
CA ALA A 867 18.05 29.71 -4.80
C ALA A 867 19.31 28.87 -4.55
N LEU A 868 19.33 27.61 -5.01
CA LEU A 868 20.52 26.76 -4.90
C LEU A 868 21.63 27.25 -5.84
N ALA A 869 21.32 27.67 -7.06
CA ALA A 869 22.27 28.27 -7.99
C ALA A 869 22.92 29.49 -7.36
N ASN A 870 22.15 30.40 -6.78
CA ASN A 870 22.64 31.59 -6.11
C ASN A 870 23.59 31.26 -4.92
N ASP A 871 23.24 30.22 -4.12
CA ASP A 871 24.13 29.79 -3.03
C ASP A 871 25.44 29.18 -3.54
N ILE A 872 25.41 28.44 -4.65
CA ILE A 872 26.59 27.89 -5.32
C ILE A 872 27.48 29.03 -5.90
N GLU A 873 26.89 30.04 -6.54
CA GLU A 873 27.59 31.21 -7.08
C GLU A 873 28.32 32.02 -6.01
N ASN A 874 27.72 32.14 -4.82
CA ASN A 874 28.28 32.88 -3.69
C ASN A 874 29.20 32.03 -2.79
N ALA A 875 29.38 30.76 -3.08
CA ALA A 875 30.26 29.88 -2.30
C ALA A 875 31.72 30.33 -2.37
N SER A 876 32.43 30.20 -1.24
CA SER A 876 33.82 30.67 -1.07
C SER A 876 34.81 29.58 -0.67
N LYS A 877 34.37 28.48 -0.04
CA LYS A 877 35.23 27.43 0.50
C LYS A 877 34.91 26.05 -0.05
N SER A 878 33.69 25.61 0.12
CA SER A 878 33.31 24.23 -0.19
C SER A 878 31.83 24.11 -0.57
N ILE A 879 31.52 23.18 -1.45
CA ILE A 879 30.16 22.81 -1.86
C ILE A 879 30.05 21.30 -1.78
N PHE A 880 29.16 20.83 -0.97
CA PHE A 880 28.76 19.44 -0.90
C PHE A 880 27.28 19.31 -1.31
N ILE A 881 26.94 18.37 -2.23
CA ILE A 881 25.57 18.09 -2.66
C ILE A 881 25.33 16.58 -2.65
N ALA A 882 24.32 16.13 -1.92
CA ALA A 882 23.81 14.77 -1.96
C ALA A 882 22.41 14.76 -2.57
N ALA A 883 22.24 13.99 -3.63
CA ALA A 883 20.98 13.89 -4.36
C ALA A 883 20.61 12.42 -4.67
N PRO A 884 19.33 12.05 -4.67
CA PRO A 884 18.88 10.69 -5.00
C PRO A 884 19.08 10.35 -6.48
N TYR A 885 18.98 11.34 -7.34
CA TYR A 885 19.18 11.27 -8.81
C TYR A 885 19.40 12.67 -9.38
N ALA A 886 19.95 12.73 -10.60
CA ALA A 886 20.12 13.95 -11.36
C ALA A 886 19.34 13.89 -12.68
N SER A 887 18.92 15.06 -13.19
CA SER A 887 18.26 15.21 -14.49
C SER A 887 19.01 16.24 -15.34
N ALA A 888 19.15 15.99 -16.65
CA ALA A 888 19.84 16.87 -17.56
C ALA A 888 19.29 18.29 -17.53
N ALA A 889 17.97 18.46 -17.67
CA ALA A 889 17.33 19.78 -17.69
C ALA A 889 17.48 20.61 -16.38
N CYS A 890 17.70 19.97 -15.22
CA CYS A 890 18.00 20.70 -13.99
C CYS A 890 19.49 21.07 -13.90
N LEU A 891 20.37 20.11 -14.27
CA LEU A 891 21.80 20.33 -14.29
C LEU A 891 22.17 21.44 -15.27
N GLU A 892 21.54 21.53 -16.45
CA GLU A 892 21.76 22.64 -17.39
C GLU A 892 21.52 24.01 -16.75
N LYS A 893 20.58 24.13 -15.83
CA LYS A 893 20.34 25.38 -15.08
C LYS A 893 21.39 25.66 -14.00
N LEU A 894 21.99 24.62 -13.45
CA LEU A 894 23.04 24.75 -12.42
C LEU A 894 24.43 24.75 -13.01
N ALA A 895 24.56 24.42 -14.31
CA ALA A 895 25.83 24.19 -14.97
C ALA A 895 26.78 25.40 -14.88
N ALA A 896 26.25 26.61 -15.13
CA ALA A 896 27.07 27.84 -15.06
C ALA A 896 27.62 28.06 -13.65
N ALA A 897 26.81 27.91 -12.61
CA ALA A 897 27.19 28.09 -11.22
C ALA A 897 28.18 27.01 -10.74
N LEU A 898 27.98 25.76 -11.11
CA LEU A 898 28.87 24.64 -10.75
C LEU A 898 30.22 24.74 -11.48
N ALA A 899 30.22 25.08 -12.78
CA ALA A 899 31.45 25.26 -13.54
C ALA A 899 32.25 26.47 -13.06
N ASP A 900 31.60 27.59 -12.71
CA ASP A 900 32.22 28.76 -12.11
C ASP A 900 32.86 28.42 -10.76
N ALA A 901 32.12 27.69 -9.89
CA ALA A 901 32.65 27.24 -8.60
C ALA A 901 33.88 26.32 -8.77
N ALA A 902 33.86 25.40 -9.73
CA ALA A 902 35.00 24.55 -10.05
C ALA A 902 36.20 25.39 -10.56
N THR A 903 35.96 26.41 -11.40
CA THR A 903 37.01 27.33 -11.94
C THR A 903 37.60 28.17 -10.84
N ARG A 904 36.83 28.60 -9.86
CA ARG A 904 37.29 29.33 -8.65
C ARG A 904 38.11 28.47 -7.68
N GLY A 905 38.21 27.16 -7.94
CA GLY A 905 38.95 26.22 -7.10
C GLY A 905 38.24 25.86 -5.80
N ILE A 906 36.92 26.01 -5.74
CA ILE A 906 36.11 25.64 -4.60
C ILE A 906 36.05 24.10 -4.49
N ALA A 907 36.20 23.57 -3.28
CA ALA A 907 36.10 22.14 -3.03
C ALA A 907 34.67 21.66 -3.30
N LEU A 908 34.46 20.94 -4.42
CA LEU A 908 33.17 20.51 -4.89
C LEU A 908 33.03 18.99 -4.80
N GLU A 909 32.11 18.51 -4.00
CA GLU A 909 31.77 17.09 -3.86
C GLU A 909 30.29 16.85 -4.14
N ILE A 910 29.98 16.03 -5.16
CA ILE A 910 28.62 15.67 -5.54
C ILE A 910 28.44 14.17 -5.36
N SER A 911 27.41 13.76 -4.65
CA SER A 911 27.03 12.37 -4.40
C SER A 911 25.64 12.08 -4.96
N ILE A 912 25.49 11.03 -5.77
CA ILE A 912 24.23 10.63 -6.41
C ILE A 912 23.94 9.17 -6.05
N ALA A 913 22.71 8.89 -5.59
CA ALA A 913 22.34 7.55 -5.15
C ALA A 913 22.02 6.58 -6.32
N SER A 914 21.66 7.09 -7.49
CA SER A 914 21.35 6.29 -8.68
C SER A 914 22.35 6.55 -9.80
N THR A 915 22.69 5.52 -10.60
CA THR A 915 23.54 5.67 -11.77
C THR A 915 22.93 6.70 -12.74
N PRO A 916 23.64 7.80 -13.05
CA PRO A 916 23.15 8.81 -13.98
C PRO A 916 23.05 8.27 -15.41
N ARG A 917 22.08 8.80 -16.16
CA ARG A 917 21.93 8.52 -17.59
C ARG A 917 23.08 9.18 -18.39
N ASP A 918 23.28 8.75 -19.62
CA ASP A 918 24.38 9.20 -20.44
C ASP A 918 24.32 10.72 -20.79
N ASP A 919 23.11 11.28 -20.93
CA ASP A 919 22.89 12.72 -21.07
C ASP A 919 23.40 13.51 -19.86
N VAL A 920 23.14 13.01 -18.66
CA VAL A 920 23.59 13.60 -17.38
C VAL A 920 25.11 13.48 -17.22
N LYS A 921 25.68 12.32 -17.59
CA LYS A 921 27.16 12.11 -17.56
C LYS A 921 27.89 13.08 -18.49
N ALA A 922 27.33 13.32 -19.69
CA ALA A 922 27.90 14.26 -20.65
C ALA A 922 27.97 15.68 -20.08
N ILE A 923 26.92 16.14 -19.41
CA ILE A 923 26.88 17.47 -18.77
C ILE A 923 27.91 17.58 -17.66
N PHE A 924 28.07 16.57 -16.78
CA PHE A 924 29.12 16.57 -15.76
C PHE A 924 30.53 16.61 -16.36
N ALA A 925 30.75 15.88 -17.44
CA ALA A 925 32.03 15.87 -18.15
C ALA A 925 32.32 17.24 -18.81
N GLU A 926 31.34 17.90 -19.40
CA GLU A 926 31.44 19.22 -19.98
C GLU A 926 31.78 20.30 -18.95
N MET A 927 31.18 20.20 -17.75
CA MET A 927 31.45 21.09 -16.62
C MET A 927 32.81 20.81 -15.94
N ASN A 928 33.48 19.71 -16.26
CA ASN A 928 34.65 19.18 -15.56
C ASN A 928 34.43 18.99 -14.04
N VAL A 929 33.22 18.50 -13.69
CA VAL A 929 32.82 18.26 -12.32
C VAL A 929 32.69 16.76 -12.07
N ASN A 930 33.38 16.26 -11.05
CA ASN A 930 33.34 14.88 -10.64
C ASN A 930 32.14 14.61 -9.72
N TYR A 931 31.60 13.41 -9.80
CA TYR A 931 30.54 12.92 -8.90
C TYR A 931 30.83 11.50 -8.42
N LEU A 932 30.29 11.15 -7.26
CA LEU A 932 30.40 9.82 -6.67
C LEU A 932 29.02 9.14 -6.74
N ILE A 933 28.98 7.85 -7.09
CA ILE A 933 27.77 7.05 -7.00
C ILE A 933 27.79 6.32 -5.65
N LYS A 934 26.83 6.67 -4.77
CA LYS A 934 26.67 6.03 -3.47
C LYS A 934 25.32 5.28 -3.46
N ALA A 935 25.36 3.96 -3.52
CA ALA A 935 24.18 3.10 -3.63
C ALA A 935 23.22 3.18 -2.42
N GLU A 936 23.68 3.62 -1.26
CA GLU A 936 22.89 3.76 -0.05
C GLU A 936 22.61 5.23 0.27
N GLY A 937 21.36 5.64 0.15
CA GLY A 937 20.84 6.86 0.74
C GLY A 937 20.13 7.78 -0.25
N ARG A 938 18.82 7.90 -0.10
CA ARG A 938 18.01 8.92 -0.80
C ARG A 938 18.10 10.27 -0.05
N LEU A 939 19.29 10.69 0.32
CA LEU A 939 19.50 11.95 1.00
C LEU A 939 19.34 13.10 0.00
N CYS A 940 18.58 14.13 0.37
CA CYS A 940 18.48 15.40 -0.33
C CYS A 940 19.05 16.48 0.59
N ALA A 941 20.34 16.74 0.49
CA ALA A 941 21.06 17.70 1.33
C ALA A 941 22.16 18.39 0.56
N SER A 942 22.45 19.65 0.92
CA SER A 942 23.66 20.35 0.50
C SER A 942 24.24 21.09 1.68
N VAL A 943 25.56 21.15 1.73
CA VAL A 943 26.31 21.98 2.67
C VAL A 943 27.23 22.86 1.86
N ILE A 944 27.14 24.19 2.05
CA ILE A 944 27.91 25.16 1.34
C ILE A 944 28.72 25.98 2.38
N ASP A 945 30.02 26.11 2.16
CA ASP A 945 30.96 26.80 3.00
C ASP A 945 30.97 26.35 4.48
N GLU A 946 30.62 25.06 4.72
CA GLU A 946 30.53 24.46 6.06
C GLU A 946 29.53 25.17 7.01
N GLU A 947 28.65 26.01 6.47
CA GLU A 947 27.71 26.83 7.22
C GLU A 947 26.30 26.77 6.66
N THR A 948 26.10 26.95 5.35
CA THR A 948 24.75 26.95 4.75
C THR A 948 24.29 25.53 4.46
N VAL A 949 23.19 25.12 5.09
CA VAL A 949 22.63 23.79 5.00
C VAL A 949 21.32 23.83 4.24
N TRP A 950 21.21 22.97 3.22
CA TRP A 950 19.95 22.59 2.59
C TRP A 950 19.56 21.18 3.03
N TYR A 951 18.34 21.02 3.48
CA TYR A 951 17.86 19.71 3.90
C TYR A 951 16.35 19.57 3.68
N GLY A 952 15.91 18.46 3.04
CA GLY A 952 14.49 18.25 2.86
C GLY A 952 14.11 17.21 1.82
N ALA A 953 13.09 17.51 1.03
CA ALA A 953 12.56 16.60 0.03
C ALA A 953 12.88 17.00 -1.42
N ILE A 954 13.48 18.15 -1.64
CA ILE A 954 13.89 18.64 -2.98
C ILE A 954 15.10 17.83 -3.42
N PRO A 955 15.09 17.21 -4.61
CA PRO A 955 16.19 16.35 -5.07
C PRO A 955 17.48 17.10 -5.47
N LEU A 956 17.56 18.40 -5.31
CA LEU A 956 18.65 19.37 -5.55
C LEU A 956 19.24 19.34 -6.97
N LEU A 957 19.51 18.17 -7.56
CA LEU A 957 20.04 18.01 -8.92
C LEU A 957 18.96 17.60 -9.95
N ALA A 958 17.69 17.65 -9.58
CA ALA A 958 16.58 17.40 -10.48
C ALA A 958 15.41 18.31 -10.13
N PHE A 959 14.49 18.53 -11.08
CA PHE A 959 13.34 19.38 -10.81
C PHE A 959 12.46 18.79 -9.72
N PRO A 960 12.13 19.59 -8.69
CA PRO A 960 11.27 19.15 -7.62
C PRO A 960 9.81 19.00 -8.09
N LYS A 961 9.07 18.13 -7.46
CA LYS A 961 7.61 18.06 -7.64
C LYS A 961 6.94 19.26 -6.97
N LYS A 962 5.69 19.56 -7.38
CA LYS A 962 4.93 20.72 -6.87
C LYS A 962 4.83 20.79 -5.35
N GLU A 963 4.89 19.63 -4.69
CA GLU A 963 4.76 19.50 -3.23
C GLU A 963 6.11 19.39 -2.50
N ASP A 964 7.21 19.27 -3.22
CA ASP A 964 8.51 19.13 -2.58
C ASP A 964 8.95 20.46 -1.94
N CYS A 965 9.56 20.37 -0.76
CA CYS A 965 10.13 21.51 -0.05
C CYS A 965 11.39 21.09 0.71
N SER A 966 12.29 22.04 0.93
CA SER A 966 13.47 21.89 1.78
C SER A 966 13.63 23.14 2.64
N ILE A 967 14.28 22.99 3.78
CA ILE A 967 14.75 24.12 4.56
C ILE A 967 16.16 24.51 4.11
N ARG A 968 16.42 25.80 4.03
CA ARG A 968 17.72 26.42 3.85
C ARG A 968 18.03 27.25 5.10
N PHE A 969 19.11 26.96 5.78
CA PHE A 969 19.51 27.67 6.99
C PHE A 969 21.03 27.68 7.18
N LYS A 970 21.53 28.55 8.05
CA LYS A 970 22.94 28.61 8.40
C LYS A 970 23.16 28.00 9.78
N SER A 971 24.06 27.00 9.85
CA SER A 971 24.53 26.39 11.09
C SER A 971 25.77 25.55 10.81
N SER A 972 26.90 25.97 11.36
CA SER A 972 28.17 25.23 11.25
C SER A 972 28.15 23.90 11.99
N GLU A 973 27.40 23.79 13.09
CA GLU A 973 27.25 22.55 13.85
C GLU A 973 26.48 21.48 13.04
N VAL A 974 25.33 21.86 12.46
CA VAL A 974 24.53 20.96 11.63
C VAL A 974 25.26 20.63 10.33
N ALA A 975 25.99 21.56 9.75
CA ALA A 975 26.80 21.33 8.58
C ALA A 975 27.90 20.30 8.87
N ALA A 976 28.60 20.40 9.98
CA ALA A 976 29.62 19.43 10.39
C ALA A 976 29.01 18.04 10.68
N GLU A 977 27.85 17.97 11.32
CA GLU A 977 27.16 16.73 11.58
C GLU A 977 26.75 16.03 10.27
N LEU A 978 26.12 16.76 9.35
CA LEU A 978 25.74 16.24 8.04
C LEU A 978 26.96 15.74 7.24
N LEU A 979 28.03 16.52 7.15
CA LEU A 979 29.25 16.13 6.46
C LEU A 979 29.86 14.86 7.07
N SER A 980 29.92 14.78 8.41
CA SER A 980 30.47 13.60 9.10
C SER A 980 29.64 12.33 8.85
N GLU A 981 28.32 12.43 8.79
CA GLU A 981 27.42 11.30 8.52
C GLU A 981 27.57 10.81 7.07
N ILE A 982 27.76 11.73 6.14
CA ILE A 982 27.90 11.42 4.71
C ILE A 982 29.28 10.80 4.42
N GLN A 983 30.35 11.29 5.06
CA GLN A 983 31.72 10.79 4.88
C GLN A 983 31.95 9.43 5.54
N ARG A 984 31.28 9.13 6.64
CA ARG A 984 31.42 7.86 7.38
C ARG A 984 30.97 6.61 6.60
N LYS A 985 30.15 6.76 5.58
CA LYS A 985 29.61 5.64 4.78
C LYS A 985 30.48 5.23 3.59
N VAL A 986 31.75 5.62 3.58
CA VAL A 986 32.72 5.29 2.54
C VAL A 986 33.70 4.24 3.05
N GLU A 987 33.33 2.95 3.05
CA GLU A 987 34.30 1.90 2.75
C GLU A 987 34.31 1.72 1.24
N PRO A 988 35.49 1.61 0.59
CA PRO A 988 35.60 1.73 -0.86
C PRO A 988 35.20 0.41 -1.54
N GLU A 989 33.99 0.31 -2.09
CA GLU A 989 33.78 -0.53 -3.26
C GLU A 989 34.21 0.24 -4.51
N ALA A 990 35.13 -0.37 -5.23
CA ALA A 990 35.85 0.04 -6.42
C ALA A 990 35.30 1.24 -7.21
N ALA A 991 36.15 2.30 -7.27
CA ALA A 991 36.00 3.39 -8.20
C ALA A 991 35.96 2.89 -9.65
N ALA A 992 34.83 3.06 -10.33
CA ALA A 992 34.81 3.00 -11.79
C ALA A 992 35.38 4.31 -12.32
N THR A 993 36.71 4.37 -12.38
CA THR A 993 37.42 5.43 -13.06
C THR A 993 37.28 5.27 -14.57
N ASN A 994 36.56 6.19 -15.21
CA ASN A 994 36.70 6.40 -16.64
C ASN A 994 38.16 6.88 -16.87
N GLY A 995 38.90 6.06 -17.66
CA GLY A 995 40.32 6.14 -17.83
C GLY A 995 40.83 7.50 -18.29
N VAL A 996 41.48 8.19 -17.37
CA VAL A 996 42.58 9.10 -17.69
C VAL A 996 43.70 8.76 -16.69
N PRO A 997 44.91 8.37 -17.14
CA PRO A 997 45.97 8.02 -16.21
C PRO A 997 46.43 9.27 -15.42
N PRO A 998 46.81 9.13 -14.15
CA PRO A 998 47.29 10.25 -13.35
C PRO A 998 48.60 10.74 -13.90
N ALA A 999 48.72 12.05 -14.09
CA ALA A 999 49.98 12.71 -14.39
C ALA A 999 50.97 12.48 -13.24
N VAL A 1000 52.08 11.87 -13.56
CA VAL A 1000 53.19 11.64 -12.64
C VAL A 1000 53.70 13.01 -12.15
N ALA A 1001 53.53 13.29 -10.88
CA ALA A 1001 54.18 14.40 -10.21
C ALA A 1001 55.67 14.06 -10.03
N VAL A 1002 56.53 14.72 -10.76
CA VAL A 1002 57.98 14.76 -10.54
C VAL A 1002 58.25 15.88 -9.52
N LYS A 1003 58.79 15.41 -8.37
CA LYS A 1003 59.36 16.13 -7.24
C LYS A 1003 58.43 17.02 -6.40
#